data_66c8eadb6e2b01dcf7a622438de590c6
#
_entry.id   66c8eadb6e2b01dcf7a622438de590c6
#
_cell.length_a   1.000
_cell.length_b   1.000
_cell.length_c   1.000
_cell.angle_alpha   90.00
_cell.angle_beta   90.00
_cell.angle_gamma   90.00
#
_symmetry.space_group_name_H-M   'P 1'
#
loop_
_entity.id
_entity.type
_entity.pdbx_description
1 polymer ?
#
loop_
_entity_poly.entity_id
_entity_poly.type
_entity_poly.pdbx_seq_one_letter_code
_entity_poly.pdbx_strand_id
1 'polypeptide(L)'
;MKKTLLLTLALLLSVTIFAQNRTLFIREYFNSEELPADWTFVVNGEENTGHWQVSNTHQSGGDANELKLYWKPQFDGIARVISPAVNLTGVTEMIVSFKAFLDNYQDVPHKVGIATSSDNGTTWNTAWVNTFSHSNQGQHSIVKTIATPDMEKENVQFCIFYEGSSGYINGWYFDDIEIYTLDKLNLGLVSINMPEIANATGNEITFTAKNTGATTITSFNASFQIEDNDAVVETFETSLTSLQEKQFSFQKKVDLLPGSYKLTISILDVNGEEDVTSDNVIESEINIALSSVQRKPMIEHFSSSNCAACPMVNDGMALLTEKYHDKYTYVKYPFNTWPYDDPYKTEESRVKKLYYNDVNAIPTVFFEGNLYGNTFISDKDFETAYNVPAYIDIKGAFNVNEADNTILISIDVLPFMNLYNKRLFVSVNEKTTTKNTGANGETEFHHIMMKMFPDAEGTQLDFKANEMQHFEFSYDMNNTYMEELNDLEVAVWIQDYDTFVIYNSNFMYEYTAHPYPAKNLQLSHNDNNIVATWEAPENGTPVAYNVYVNDALALENTTELTYTINDFSGMTVVKVVAIYENGKASVSVVNNIYAENNGESISENTTSLNIYPNPVKDRLYIETQTQTLTVEIYDIYGRRQQSTVNSQQSLSIDLSELNAGIYIIKINTKEGNIVKQFIKN
;
A
#
# COMPACT_ATOMS: atom_id res chain seq x y z
N MET A 1 21.80 -11.39 -19.51
CA MET A 1 22.30 -11.72 -18.16
C MET A 1 22.78 -10.47 -17.45
N LYS A 2 21.86 -9.53 -17.06
CA LYS A 2 22.13 -8.36 -16.18
C LYS A 2 20.81 -7.60 -15.83
N LYS A 3 19.64 -8.27 -15.86
CA LYS A 3 18.35 -7.65 -15.51
C LYS A 3 17.57 -8.36 -14.39
N THR A 4 18.17 -9.35 -13.72
CA THR A 4 17.51 -10.11 -12.65
C THR A 4 17.86 -9.61 -11.24
N LEU A 5 18.44 -8.41 -11.11
CA LEU A 5 18.94 -7.92 -9.82
C LEU A 5 18.21 -6.64 -9.33
N LEU A 6 17.08 -6.26 -9.91
CA LEU A 6 16.34 -5.06 -9.48
C LEU A 6 14.89 -5.32 -9.02
N LEU A 7 14.39 -6.55 -9.15
CA LEU A 7 13.04 -6.90 -8.68
C LEU A 7 12.99 -7.42 -7.23
N THR A 8 14.11 -7.52 -6.56
CA THR A 8 14.23 -7.92 -5.15
C THR A 8 14.40 -6.75 -4.18
N LEU A 9 14.31 -5.51 -4.64
CA LEU A 9 14.55 -4.33 -3.78
C LEU A 9 13.26 -3.60 -3.36
N ALA A 10 12.09 -4.04 -3.81
CA ALA A 10 10.81 -3.44 -3.42
C ALA A 10 10.02 -4.31 -2.42
N LEU A 11 10.54 -5.48 -2.05
CA LEU A 11 9.99 -6.34 -0.98
C LEU A 11 11.04 -6.62 0.12
N LEU A 12 12.00 -5.76 0.29
CA LEU A 12 12.63 -5.55 1.57
C LEU A 12 11.67 -4.68 2.42
N LEU A 13 10.49 -5.24 2.72
CA LEU A 13 9.97 -5.10 4.06
C LEU A 13 11.18 -5.31 4.95
N SER A 14 11.61 -4.27 5.62
CA SER A 14 12.57 -4.32 6.69
C SER A 14 12.08 -5.41 7.66
N VAL A 15 12.56 -6.63 7.48
CA VAL A 15 12.73 -7.51 8.63
C VAL A 15 13.76 -6.75 9.44
N THR A 16 13.29 -5.81 10.25
CA THR A 16 14.05 -5.32 11.38
C THR A 16 14.38 -6.57 12.17
N ILE A 17 15.61 -7.04 12.02
CA ILE A 17 16.20 -8.01 12.94
C ILE A 17 16.07 -7.29 14.27
N PHE A 18 15.05 -7.65 15.06
CA PHE A 18 14.90 -7.20 16.43
C PHE A 18 16.15 -7.65 17.17
N ALA A 19 17.12 -6.75 17.31
CA ALA A 19 18.22 -6.93 18.24
C ALA A 19 17.62 -6.80 19.65
N GLN A 20 16.95 -7.86 20.10
CA GLN A 20 16.45 -7.98 21.47
C GLN A 20 17.66 -8.00 22.39
N ASN A 21 17.66 -7.19 23.44
CA ASN A 21 18.57 -7.32 24.57
C ASN A 21 18.13 -8.49 25.48
N ARG A 22 17.89 -9.64 24.87
CA ARG A 22 17.59 -10.90 25.55
C ARG A 22 18.88 -11.62 25.90
N THR A 23 18.94 -12.31 27.00
CA THR A 23 20.03 -13.25 27.24
C THR A 23 19.84 -14.45 26.34
N LEU A 24 20.62 -14.53 25.29
CA LEU A 24 20.65 -15.64 24.36
C LEU A 24 21.60 -16.71 24.93
N PHE A 25 21.09 -17.93 25.14
CA PHE A 25 21.86 -19.07 25.64
C PHE A 25 22.32 -19.98 24.52
N ILE A 26 21.48 -20.24 23.53
CA ILE A 26 21.75 -21.12 22.41
C ILE A 26 21.19 -20.50 21.14
N ARG A 27 21.99 -20.59 20.06
CA ARG A 27 21.60 -20.24 18.70
C ARG A 27 22.22 -21.24 17.74
N GLU A 28 21.40 -21.88 16.91
CA GLU A 28 21.84 -22.76 15.85
C GLU A 28 20.97 -22.59 14.60
N TYR A 29 21.57 -22.24 13.49
CA TYR A 29 20.90 -21.98 12.20
C TYR A 29 21.26 -23.01 11.11
N PHE A 30 22.04 -24.03 11.44
CA PHE A 30 22.46 -25.11 10.54
C PHE A 30 23.02 -24.65 9.18
N ASN A 31 23.57 -23.44 9.10
CA ASN A 31 24.12 -22.88 7.86
C ASN A 31 25.39 -23.61 7.32
N SER A 32 25.97 -24.51 8.09
CA SER A 32 27.05 -25.40 7.70
C SER A 32 26.48 -26.61 6.95
N GLU A 33 27.32 -27.24 6.08
CA GLU A 33 26.96 -28.52 5.45
C GLU A 33 27.12 -29.73 6.39
N GLU A 34 27.70 -29.53 7.57
CA GLU A 34 27.94 -30.54 8.58
C GLU A 34 27.07 -30.33 9.81
N LEU A 35 26.77 -31.42 10.52
CA LEU A 35 26.07 -31.34 11.80
C LEU A 35 26.94 -30.61 12.83
N PRO A 36 26.38 -29.72 13.66
CA PRO A 36 27.16 -28.99 14.66
C PRO A 36 27.80 -29.96 15.68
N ALA A 37 29.10 -29.82 15.89
CA ALA A 37 29.91 -30.78 16.68
C ALA A 37 29.62 -30.76 18.19
N ASP A 38 29.04 -29.70 18.69
CA ASP A 38 28.67 -29.51 20.10
C ASP A 38 27.21 -29.93 20.41
N TRP A 39 26.46 -30.34 19.38
CA TRP A 39 25.13 -30.92 19.54
C TRP A 39 25.17 -32.44 19.53
N THR A 40 24.26 -33.07 20.25
CA THR A 40 24.14 -34.52 20.31
C THR A 40 22.85 -35.00 19.65
N PHE A 41 22.98 -36.02 18.81
CA PHE A 41 21.89 -36.60 18.04
C PHE A 41 21.67 -38.05 18.48
N VAL A 42 20.43 -38.34 19.01
CA VAL A 42 20.13 -39.65 19.61
C VAL A 42 18.87 -40.23 19.00
N VAL A 43 18.85 -41.57 18.87
CA VAL A 43 17.63 -42.32 18.55
C VAL A 43 17.52 -43.47 19.57
N ASN A 44 16.39 -43.56 20.29
CA ASN A 44 16.15 -44.57 21.31
C ASN A 44 17.22 -44.66 22.42
N GLY A 45 17.82 -43.52 22.77
CA GLY A 45 18.84 -43.43 23.82
C GLY A 45 20.28 -43.72 23.35
N GLU A 46 20.47 -44.11 22.12
CA GLU A 46 21.80 -44.34 21.54
C GLU A 46 22.18 -43.18 20.62
N GLU A 47 23.46 -42.75 20.67
CA GLU A 47 23.97 -41.75 19.75
C GLU A 47 23.90 -42.28 18.32
N ASN A 48 23.21 -41.53 17.46
CA ASN A 48 22.93 -41.98 16.11
C ASN A 48 22.81 -40.78 15.14
N THR A 49 23.89 -40.46 14.47
CA THR A 49 23.94 -39.42 13.42
C THR A 49 23.39 -39.92 12.08
N GLY A 50 23.12 -41.20 11.91
CA GLY A 50 22.65 -41.76 10.63
C GLY A 50 21.26 -41.36 10.22
N HIS A 51 20.45 -40.90 11.17
CA HIS A 51 19.09 -40.35 10.91
C HIS A 51 19.06 -38.84 10.79
N TRP A 52 20.07 -38.16 11.28
CA TRP A 52 20.16 -36.72 11.27
C TRP A 52 21.18 -36.26 10.24
N GLN A 53 20.80 -35.30 9.42
CA GLN A 53 21.67 -34.71 8.40
C GLN A 53 21.34 -33.25 8.19
N VAL A 54 22.31 -32.49 7.72
CA VAL A 54 22.06 -31.17 7.16
C VAL A 54 21.61 -31.34 5.71
N SER A 55 20.49 -30.74 5.36
CA SER A 55 19.91 -30.76 4.01
C SER A 55 20.07 -29.38 3.37
N ASN A 56 20.54 -29.35 2.13
CA ASN A 56 20.61 -28.10 1.36
C ASN A 56 19.22 -27.75 0.80
N THR A 57 18.28 -27.52 1.72
CA THR A 57 16.90 -27.12 1.47
C THR A 57 16.51 -26.01 2.44
N HIS A 58 15.31 -25.43 2.28
CA HIS A 58 14.72 -24.42 3.15
C HIS A 58 13.23 -24.72 3.40
N GLN A 59 12.91 -25.98 3.60
CA GLN A 59 11.53 -26.46 3.79
C GLN A 59 10.89 -25.88 5.05
N SER A 60 11.68 -25.70 6.13
CA SER A 60 11.24 -25.13 7.40
C SER A 60 11.01 -23.61 7.34
N GLY A 61 11.50 -22.91 6.30
CA GLY A 61 11.30 -21.49 6.09
C GLY A 61 12.45 -20.59 6.58
N GLY A 62 13.59 -21.18 6.94
CA GLY A 62 14.86 -20.48 7.16
C GLY A 62 15.68 -20.28 5.88
N ASP A 63 16.92 -19.89 6.04
CA ASP A 63 17.90 -19.85 4.94
C ASP A 63 18.27 -21.27 4.48
N ALA A 64 18.96 -21.39 3.37
CA ALA A 64 19.40 -22.69 2.88
C ALA A 64 20.52 -23.25 3.76
N ASN A 65 20.45 -24.47 4.01
CA ASN A 65 20.84 -25.52 4.88
C ASN A 65 20.02 -25.54 6.16
N GLU A 66 19.36 -26.65 6.38
CA GLU A 66 18.50 -26.91 7.53
C GLU A 66 18.72 -28.32 8.08
N LEU A 67 18.48 -28.53 9.36
CA LEU A 67 18.57 -29.85 9.98
C LEU A 67 17.37 -30.70 9.52
N LYS A 68 17.65 -31.95 9.13
CA LYS A 68 16.65 -32.94 8.73
C LYS A 68 16.76 -34.21 9.56
N LEU A 69 15.63 -34.65 10.15
CA LEU A 69 15.44 -36.02 10.58
C LEU A 69 14.99 -36.85 9.38
N TYR A 70 15.82 -37.86 9.00
CA TYR A 70 15.56 -38.73 7.84
C TYR A 70 14.91 -40.05 8.29
N TRP A 71 14.01 -40.60 7.50
CA TRP A 71 13.23 -41.78 7.83
C TRP A 71 14.01 -43.10 7.80
N LYS A 72 15.13 -43.19 7.07
CA LYS A 72 15.98 -44.39 6.92
C LYS A 72 17.25 -44.30 7.74
N PRO A 73 17.71 -45.46 8.33
CA PRO A 73 16.94 -46.70 8.50
C PRO A 73 15.70 -46.48 9.34
N GLN A 74 14.67 -47.33 9.17
CA GLN A 74 13.43 -47.18 9.95
C GLN A 74 13.65 -47.43 11.42
N PHE A 75 13.10 -46.57 12.29
CA PHE A 75 13.03 -46.75 13.72
C PHE A 75 11.61 -46.51 14.25
N ASP A 76 11.31 -47.14 15.39
CA ASP A 76 10.15 -46.80 16.20
C ASP A 76 10.62 -46.32 17.58
N GLY A 77 10.09 -45.21 18.07
CA GLY A 77 10.48 -44.61 19.34
C GLY A 77 10.77 -43.13 19.30
N ILE A 78 11.81 -42.71 19.99
CA ILE A 78 12.11 -41.27 20.18
C ILE A 78 13.47 -40.92 19.54
N ALA A 79 13.47 -39.93 18.66
CA ALA A 79 14.67 -39.26 18.14
C ALA A 79 14.80 -37.88 18.77
N ARG A 80 16.02 -37.49 19.19
CA ARG A 80 16.29 -36.18 19.82
C ARG A 80 17.46 -35.49 19.15
N VAL A 81 17.33 -34.19 18.95
CA VAL A 81 18.43 -33.25 18.76
C VAL A 81 18.64 -32.52 20.09
N ILE A 82 19.81 -32.61 20.65
CA ILE A 82 20.14 -32.20 22.03
C ILE A 82 21.16 -31.08 21.98
N SER A 83 20.89 -29.97 22.61
CA SER A 83 21.76 -28.81 22.67
C SER A 83 23.01 -29.04 23.56
N PRO A 84 24.03 -28.21 23.42
CA PRO A 84 25.03 -28.02 24.49
C PRO A 84 24.34 -27.69 25.83
N ALA A 85 25.03 -28.02 26.93
CA ALA A 85 24.53 -27.66 28.28
C ALA A 85 24.76 -26.16 28.55
N VAL A 86 23.79 -25.53 29.21
CA VAL A 86 23.87 -24.12 29.61
C VAL A 86 23.62 -23.96 31.12
N ASN A 87 24.14 -22.85 31.68
CA ASN A 87 23.92 -22.51 33.09
C ASN A 87 22.67 -21.63 33.18
N LEU A 88 21.66 -22.13 33.91
CA LEU A 88 20.38 -21.46 34.14
C LEU A 88 20.22 -20.95 35.55
N THR A 89 21.28 -20.76 36.34
CA THR A 89 21.18 -20.25 37.71
C THR A 89 20.42 -18.92 37.72
N GLY A 90 19.32 -18.86 38.48
CA GLY A 90 18.46 -17.67 38.56
C GLY A 90 17.45 -17.51 37.40
N VAL A 91 17.35 -18.48 36.48
CA VAL A 91 16.41 -18.49 35.36
C VAL A 91 15.28 -19.48 35.66
N THR A 92 14.06 -18.99 35.82
CA THR A 92 12.87 -19.77 36.15
C THR A 92 12.06 -20.23 34.94
N GLU A 93 12.18 -19.51 33.83
CA GLU A 93 11.51 -19.83 32.56
C GLU A 93 12.34 -19.31 31.36
N MET A 94 12.13 -19.89 30.20
CA MET A 94 12.82 -19.55 28.96
C MET A 94 11.90 -19.62 27.76
N ILE A 95 12.33 -18.99 26.69
CA ILE A 95 11.73 -19.17 25.36
C ILE A 95 12.59 -20.13 24.55
N VAL A 96 11.95 -21.10 23.92
CA VAL A 96 12.50 -21.92 22.86
C VAL A 96 11.77 -21.57 21.56
N SER A 97 12.53 -21.16 20.58
CA SER A 97 12.04 -20.77 19.24
C SER A 97 12.75 -21.57 18.17
N PHE A 98 12.03 -22.08 17.19
CA PHE A 98 12.57 -22.73 16.01
C PHE A 98 11.57 -22.76 14.85
N LYS A 99 12.06 -22.90 13.63
CA LYS A 99 11.23 -23.16 12.46
C LYS A 99 11.17 -24.65 12.19
N ALA A 100 10.04 -25.15 11.71
CA ALA A 100 9.86 -26.56 11.42
C ALA A 100 8.94 -26.82 10.24
N PHE A 101 9.19 -27.91 9.53
CA PHE A 101 8.33 -28.47 8.49
C PHE A 101 8.33 -29.99 8.62
N LEU A 102 7.12 -30.57 8.76
CA LEU A 102 6.92 -32.02 8.81
C LEU A 102 6.38 -32.52 7.48
N ASP A 103 7.22 -33.25 6.73
CA ASP A 103 6.84 -33.93 5.51
C ASP A 103 6.33 -35.34 5.85
N ASN A 104 5.00 -35.47 5.96
CA ASN A 104 4.33 -36.72 6.30
C ASN A 104 4.18 -37.63 5.08
N TYR A 105 4.43 -38.93 5.27
CA TYR A 105 4.15 -39.97 4.30
C TYR A 105 2.76 -40.60 4.48
N GLN A 106 2.32 -40.73 5.75
CA GLN A 106 1.00 -41.29 6.09
C GLN A 106 0.36 -40.53 7.25
N ASP A 107 -0.98 -40.46 7.26
CA ASP A 107 -1.79 -39.84 8.32
C ASP A 107 -1.83 -40.71 9.59
N VAL A 108 -0.70 -40.83 10.25
CA VAL A 108 -0.53 -41.54 11.53
C VAL A 108 -0.07 -40.53 12.60
N PRO A 109 -0.59 -40.57 13.83
CA PRO A 109 -0.18 -39.66 14.88
C PRO A 109 1.31 -39.74 15.22
N HIS A 110 2.00 -38.60 15.18
CA HIS A 110 3.37 -38.42 15.65
C HIS A 110 3.40 -37.34 16.70
N LYS A 111 4.31 -37.46 17.65
CA LYS A 111 4.54 -36.39 18.62
C LYS A 111 5.83 -35.66 18.33
N VAL A 112 5.76 -34.36 18.51
CA VAL A 112 6.89 -33.44 18.43
C VAL A 112 6.88 -32.61 19.71
N GLY A 113 8.03 -32.43 20.34
CA GLY A 113 8.07 -31.71 21.60
C GLY A 113 9.41 -31.13 21.95
N ILE A 114 9.43 -30.42 23.07
CA ILE A 114 10.60 -29.83 23.70
C ILE A 114 10.70 -30.45 25.10
N ALA A 115 11.90 -30.87 25.50
CA ALA A 115 12.18 -31.35 26.84
C ALA A 115 13.54 -30.80 27.33
N THR A 116 13.74 -30.84 28.65
CA THR A 116 14.98 -30.42 29.29
C THR A 116 15.54 -31.54 30.13
N SER A 117 16.84 -31.49 30.38
CA SER A 117 17.55 -32.41 31.26
C SER A 117 18.65 -31.67 32.01
N SER A 118 18.78 -31.91 33.31
CA SER A 118 19.88 -31.40 34.14
C SER A 118 20.84 -32.47 34.64
N ASP A 119 20.67 -33.71 34.12
CA ASP A 119 21.48 -34.91 34.49
C ASP A 119 22.13 -35.58 33.28
N ASN A 120 22.56 -34.74 32.29
CA ASN A 120 23.23 -35.16 31.05
C ASN A 120 22.38 -36.16 30.23
N GLY A 121 21.08 -35.92 30.12
CA GLY A 121 20.18 -36.70 29.28
C GLY A 121 19.73 -38.03 29.86
N THR A 122 20.01 -38.30 31.15
CA THR A 122 19.57 -39.51 31.83
C THR A 122 18.06 -39.48 32.01
N THR A 123 17.52 -38.34 32.44
CA THR A 123 16.08 -38.09 32.51
C THR A 123 15.69 -36.83 31.71
N TRP A 124 14.49 -36.86 31.16
CA TRP A 124 13.96 -35.75 30.33
C TRP A 124 12.63 -35.27 30.88
N ASN A 125 12.54 -33.99 31.22
CA ASN A 125 11.33 -33.32 31.66
C ASN A 125 10.68 -32.65 30.42
N THR A 126 9.53 -33.18 29.97
CA THR A 126 8.80 -32.61 28.83
C THR A 126 8.24 -31.23 29.17
N ALA A 127 8.65 -30.24 28.46
CA ALA A 127 8.18 -28.86 28.60
C ALA A 127 6.99 -28.55 27.70
N TRP A 128 6.98 -29.11 26.49
CA TRP A 128 5.93 -28.96 25.52
C TRP A 128 5.87 -30.18 24.60
N VAL A 129 4.67 -30.57 24.17
CA VAL A 129 4.45 -31.62 23.19
C VAL A 129 3.20 -31.32 22.37
N ASN A 130 3.26 -31.61 21.08
CA ASN A 130 2.13 -31.57 20.18
C ASN A 130 2.03 -32.87 19.38
N THR A 131 0.81 -33.29 19.05
CA THR A 131 0.55 -34.46 18.24
C THR A 131 0.05 -34.05 16.86
N PHE A 132 0.75 -34.50 15.84
CA PHE A 132 0.37 -34.29 14.44
C PHE A 132 -0.20 -35.58 13.87
N SER A 133 -1.34 -35.50 13.18
CA SER A 133 -2.06 -36.67 12.66
C SER A 133 -2.55 -36.53 11.22
N HIS A 134 -2.13 -35.50 10.52
CA HIS A 134 -2.56 -35.24 9.14
C HIS A 134 -1.37 -34.97 8.23
N SER A 135 -1.63 -35.04 6.92
CA SER A 135 -0.70 -34.76 5.82
C SER A 135 0.20 -33.53 6.10
N ASN A 136 1.18 -33.33 5.28
CA ASN A 136 2.22 -32.31 5.42
C ASN A 136 1.84 -31.12 6.30
N GLN A 137 2.59 -30.92 7.35
CA GLN A 137 2.49 -29.71 8.16
C GLN A 137 3.42 -28.68 7.55
N GLY A 138 2.87 -27.63 6.96
CA GLY A 138 3.62 -26.55 6.29
C GLY A 138 4.63 -25.86 7.20
N GLN A 139 5.30 -24.87 6.71
CA GLN A 139 6.26 -24.07 7.47
C GLN A 139 5.64 -23.51 8.75
N HIS A 140 6.22 -23.83 9.91
CA HIS A 140 5.76 -23.37 11.21
C HIS A 140 6.90 -22.69 11.97
N SER A 141 6.63 -21.50 12.49
CA SER A 141 7.44 -20.91 13.56
C SER A 141 6.87 -21.36 14.90
N ILE A 142 7.63 -22.11 15.65
CA ILE A 142 7.27 -22.61 16.99
C ILE A 142 7.99 -21.76 18.02
N VAL A 143 7.22 -21.04 18.84
CA VAL A 143 7.75 -20.24 19.96
C VAL A 143 7.02 -20.69 21.22
N LYS A 144 7.76 -21.15 22.23
CA LYS A 144 7.22 -21.69 23.47
C LYS A 144 7.94 -21.15 24.69
N THR A 145 7.18 -20.61 25.63
CA THR A 145 7.66 -20.40 26.99
C THR A 145 7.71 -21.76 27.70
N ILE A 146 8.87 -22.11 28.23
CA ILE A 146 9.08 -23.37 28.95
C ILE A 146 9.55 -23.11 30.37
N ALA A 147 9.00 -23.90 31.31
CA ALA A 147 9.42 -23.97 32.69
C ALA A 147 9.37 -25.44 33.11
N THR A 148 10.46 -25.98 33.60
CA THR A 148 10.60 -27.38 34.01
C THR A 148 11.33 -27.45 35.32
N PRO A 149 11.36 -28.62 36.00
CA PRO A 149 12.19 -28.81 37.20
C PRO A 149 13.70 -28.65 36.99
N ASP A 150 14.16 -28.52 35.74
CA ASP A 150 15.55 -28.31 35.40
C ASP A 150 15.95 -26.82 35.38
N MET A 151 15.00 -25.89 35.45
CA MET A 151 15.32 -24.48 35.60
C MET A 151 16.11 -24.23 36.90
N GLU A 152 16.82 -23.08 36.94
CA GLU A 152 17.70 -22.67 38.06
C GLU A 152 18.92 -23.59 38.32
N LYS A 153 19.23 -24.54 37.41
CA LYS A 153 20.39 -25.45 37.53
C LYS A 153 21.55 -25.03 36.60
N GLU A 154 22.78 -25.48 36.95
CA GLU A 154 23.98 -25.05 36.23
C GLU A 154 24.24 -25.77 34.91
N ASN A 155 23.75 -27.00 34.73
CA ASN A 155 23.98 -27.81 33.54
C ASN A 155 22.66 -28.29 32.95
N VAL A 156 22.03 -27.48 32.14
CA VAL A 156 20.74 -27.82 31.54
C VAL A 156 20.89 -27.97 30.03
N GLN A 157 20.53 -29.13 29.52
CA GLN A 157 20.38 -29.43 28.13
C GLN A 157 18.94 -29.30 27.68
N PHE A 158 18.72 -28.81 26.47
CA PHE A 158 17.44 -28.75 25.79
C PHE A 158 17.41 -29.80 24.69
N CYS A 159 16.28 -30.42 24.44
CA CYS A 159 16.11 -31.19 23.23
C CYS A 159 14.80 -30.86 22.51
N ILE A 160 14.85 -30.91 21.19
CA ILE A 160 13.66 -31.05 20.37
C ILE A 160 13.58 -32.55 20.04
N PHE A 161 12.38 -33.15 20.19
CA PHE A 161 12.21 -34.56 19.97
C PHE A 161 11.05 -34.88 19.04
N TYR A 162 11.23 -35.97 18.28
CA TYR A 162 10.21 -36.68 17.54
C TYR A 162 9.93 -38.02 18.26
N GLU A 163 8.64 -38.37 18.44
CA GLU A 163 8.21 -39.65 18.97
C GLU A 163 7.21 -40.29 18.01
N GLY A 164 7.54 -41.46 17.47
CA GLY A 164 6.75 -42.20 16.51
C GLY A 164 7.57 -43.16 15.67
N SER A 165 6.94 -43.71 14.61
CA SER A 165 7.65 -44.52 13.65
C SER A 165 8.16 -43.63 12.49
N SER A 166 9.46 -43.68 12.23
CA SER A 166 10.05 -42.92 11.11
C SER A 166 9.59 -43.37 9.75
N GLY A 167 9.02 -44.57 9.64
CA GLY A 167 8.43 -45.10 8.39
C GLY A 167 7.20 -44.35 7.89
N TYR A 168 6.65 -43.46 8.72
CA TYR A 168 5.45 -42.67 8.39
C TYR A 168 5.76 -41.21 8.01
N ILE A 169 7.05 -40.82 7.97
CA ILE A 169 7.49 -39.50 7.51
C ILE A 169 8.47 -39.64 6.33
N ASN A 170 8.48 -38.66 5.45
CA ASN A 170 9.56 -38.47 4.47
C ASN A 170 10.74 -37.71 5.08
N GLY A 171 10.46 -36.87 6.05
CA GLY A 171 11.42 -36.12 6.83
C GLY A 171 10.77 -35.09 7.74
N TRP A 172 11.53 -34.67 8.73
CA TRP A 172 11.17 -33.52 9.55
C TRP A 172 12.34 -32.54 9.56
N TYR A 173 12.07 -31.28 9.18
CA TYR A 173 13.07 -30.25 8.94
C TYR A 173 12.98 -29.20 10.05
N PHE A 174 14.15 -28.67 10.45
CA PHE A 174 14.28 -27.67 11.51
C PHE A 174 15.31 -26.63 11.11
N ASP A 175 15.05 -25.38 11.54
CA ASP A 175 16.00 -24.29 11.39
C ASP A 175 15.79 -23.22 12.46
N ASP A 176 16.71 -22.27 12.54
CA ASP A 176 16.65 -21.08 13.39
C ASP A 176 16.32 -21.42 14.87
N ILE A 177 17.02 -22.40 15.45
CA ILE A 177 16.84 -22.76 16.87
C ILE A 177 17.48 -21.68 17.75
N GLU A 178 16.66 -21.04 18.58
CA GLU A 178 17.11 -20.09 19.59
C GLU A 178 16.50 -20.40 20.96
N ILE A 179 17.33 -20.31 22.01
CA ILE A 179 16.93 -20.48 23.41
C ILE A 179 17.39 -19.25 24.18
N TYR A 180 16.45 -18.51 24.77
CA TYR A 180 16.72 -17.22 25.38
C TYR A 180 15.74 -16.87 26.51
N THR A 181 16.13 -15.94 27.37
CA THR A 181 15.20 -15.29 28.31
C THR A 181 14.65 -14.02 27.70
N LEU A 182 13.44 -13.65 28.10
CA LEU A 182 12.89 -12.34 27.83
C LEU A 182 13.48 -11.30 28.78
N ASP A 183 13.56 -10.06 28.33
CA ASP A 183 13.73 -8.92 29.23
C ASP A 183 12.56 -8.82 30.19
N LYS A 184 12.80 -8.24 31.38
CA LYS A 184 11.72 -8.07 32.37
C LYS A 184 10.57 -7.24 31.79
N LEU A 185 10.89 -6.17 31.11
CA LEU A 185 9.94 -5.23 30.52
C LEU A 185 10.46 -4.83 29.14
N ASN A 186 9.67 -5.06 28.09
CA ASN A 186 9.98 -4.60 26.73
C ASN A 186 8.71 -4.57 25.87
N LEU A 187 8.48 -3.47 25.13
CA LEU A 187 7.43 -3.30 24.15
C LEU A 187 8.04 -2.89 22.81
N GLY A 188 8.12 -3.80 21.86
CA GLY A 188 8.67 -3.51 20.53
C GLY A 188 7.58 -3.08 19.54
N LEU A 189 7.92 -2.14 18.66
CA LEU A 189 7.10 -1.77 17.51
C LEU A 189 7.28 -2.79 16.39
N VAL A 190 6.17 -3.26 15.81
CA VAL A 190 6.16 -4.29 14.76
C VAL A 190 5.94 -3.68 13.38
N SER A 191 4.94 -2.82 13.24
CA SER A 191 4.56 -2.21 11.96
C SER A 191 3.79 -0.90 12.15
N ILE A 192 3.86 -0.05 11.14
CA ILE A 192 2.92 1.06 10.93
C ILE A 192 1.84 0.54 9.99
N ASN A 193 0.56 0.67 10.40
CA ASN A 193 -0.58 0.09 9.68
C ASN A 193 -1.38 1.19 9.00
N MET A 194 -0.74 1.92 8.10
CA MET A 194 -1.39 2.92 7.26
C MET A 194 -1.52 2.41 5.83
N PRO A 195 -2.53 2.87 5.07
CA PRO A 195 -2.58 2.59 3.65
C PRO A 195 -1.35 3.18 2.96
N GLU A 196 -0.87 2.54 1.90
CA GLU A 196 0.27 3.01 1.09
C GLU A 196 0.05 4.44 0.57
N ILE A 197 -1.19 4.76 0.23
CA ILE A 197 -1.64 6.12 -0.13
C ILE A 197 -2.84 6.46 0.76
N ALA A 198 -2.75 7.56 1.49
CA ALA A 198 -3.80 8.08 2.34
C ALA A 198 -4.42 9.36 1.76
N ASN A 199 -5.63 9.69 2.15
CA ASN A 199 -6.29 10.93 1.74
C ASN A 199 -5.75 12.14 2.53
N ALA A 200 -5.98 13.34 2.04
CA ALA A 200 -5.50 14.57 2.68
C ALA A 200 -6.11 14.82 4.07
N THR A 201 -7.27 14.25 4.37
CA THR A 201 -8.04 14.58 5.57
C THR A 201 -8.30 13.38 6.47
N GLY A 202 -8.27 13.62 7.78
CA GLY A 202 -8.78 12.70 8.79
C GLY A 202 -7.98 11.42 8.97
N ASN A 203 -6.70 11.39 8.63
CA ASN A 203 -5.87 10.19 8.72
C ASN A 203 -5.68 9.75 10.16
N GLU A 204 -6.01 8.50 10.41
CA GLU A 204 -5.80 7.81 11.67
C GLU A 204 -4.44 7.11 11.64
N ILE A 205 -3.53 7.49 12.53
CA ILE A 205 -2.21 6.87 12.62
C ILE A 205 -2.35 5.60 13.45
N THR A 206 -2.10 4.44 12.83
CA THR A 206 -2.22 3.14 13.48
C THR A 206 -0.91 2.37 13.40
N PHE A 207 -0.61 1.59 14.44
CA PHE A 207 0.59 0.78 14.55
C PHE A 207 0.34 -0.51 15.30
N THR A 208 1.19 -1.48 15.11
CA THR A 208 1.19 -2.74 15.85
C THR A 208 2.40 -2.77 16.77
N ALA A 209 2.16 -3.12 18.03
CA ALA A 209 3.21 -3.34 19.03
C ALA A 209 3.08 -4.73 19.64
N LYS A 210 4.20 -5.28 20.09
CA LYS A 210 4.32 -6.61 20.69
C LYS A 210 5.02 -6.51 22.03
N ASN A 211 4.44 -7.15 23.05
CA ASN A 211 5.14 -7.32 24.31
C ASN A 211 6.23 -8.39 24.12
N THR A 212 7.47 -7.95 24.02
CA THR A 212 8.67 -8.81 23.88
C THR A 212 9.34 -9.06 25.24
N GLY A 213 8.75 -8.52 26.32
CA GLY A 213 9.16 -8.75 27.71
C GLY A 213 8.34 -9.82 28.42
N ALA A 214 8.73 -10.16 29.65
CA ALA A 214 8.07 -11.13 30.51
C ALA A 214 6.88 -10.52 31.29
N THR A 215 6.96 -9.22 31.62
CA THR A 215 5.93 -8.52 32.41
C THR A 215 4.75 -8.12 31.54
N THR A 216 3.52 -8.32 32.02
CA THR A 216 2.33 -7.81 31.37
C THR A 216 2.38 -6.28 31.29
N ILE A 217 2.16 -5.72 30.10
CA ILE A 217 2.10 -4.29 29.87
C ILE A 217 0.66 -3.83 30.11
N THR A 218 0.50 -2.88 31.03
CA THR A 218 -0.79 -2.29 31.39
C THR A 218 -1.00 -0.91 30.82
N SER A 219 0.10 -0.17 30.57
CA SER A 219 0.08 1.15 29.92
C SER A 219 1.42 1.45 29.27
N PHE A 220 1.41 2.35 28.29
CA PHE A 220 2.63 2.90 27.70
C PHE A 220 2.35 4.27 27.09
N ASN A 221 3.39 5.10 26.97
CA ASN A 221 3.37 6.34 26.20
C ASN A 221 4.03 6.11 24.86
N ALA A 222 3.34 6.49 23.79
CA ALA A 222 3.91 6.51 22.45
C ALA A 222 3.72 7.87 21.80
N SER A 223 4.57 8.19 20.85
CA SER A 223 4.47 9.38 20.02
C SER A 223 4.48 9.05 18.56
N PHE A 224 3.84 9.90 17.75
CA PHE A 224 4.12 9.95 16.33
C PHE A 224 4.64 11.33 15.93
N GLN A 225 5.48 11.35 14.92
CA GLN A 225 6.07 12.57 14.34
C GLN A 225 6.02 12.47 12.81
N ILE A 226 5.60 13.54 12.14
CA ILE A 226 5.59 13.66 10.68
C ILE A 226 6.66 14.68 10.31
N GLU A 227 7.64 14.25 9.50
CA GLU A 227 8.85 15.03 9.20
C GLU A 227 9.51 15.53 10.49
N ASP A 228 9.94 16.78 10.52
CA ASP A 228 10.55 17.44 11.65
C ASP A 228 9.54 18.25 12.51
N ASN A 229 8.23 17.97 12.38
CA ASN A 229 7.21 18.65 13.19
C ASN A 229 7.25 18.19 14.66
N ASP A 230 6.55 18.91 15.53
CA ASP A 230 6.42 18.51 16.93
C ASP A 230 5.75 17.13 17.06
N ALA A 231 6.31 16.28 17.90
CA ALA A 231 5.76 14.95 18.14
C ALA A 231 4.45 15.04 18.94
N VAL A 232 3.46 14.25 18.53
CA VAL A 232 2.19 14.08 19.25
C VAL A 232 2.34 12.89 20.18
N VAL A 233 2.17 13.08 21.48
CA VAL A 233 2.31 12.05 22.51
C VAL A 233 0.94 11.67 23.04
N GLU A 234 0.69 10.35 23.13
CA GLU A 234 -0.53 9.80 23.74
C GLU A 234 -0.21 8.63 24.67
N THR A 235 -1.05 8.45 25.69
CA THR A 235 -1.00 7.32 26.64
C THR A 235 -1.97 6.25 26.19
N PHE A 236 -1.51 5.00 26.16
CA PHE A 236 -2.29 3.83 25.77
C PHE A 236 -2.47 2.92 26.98
N GLU A 237 -3.72 2.73 27.40
CA GLU A 237 -4.09 1.74 28.41
C GLU A 237 -4.38 0.40 27.72
N THR A 238 -3.85 -0.70 28.27
CA THR A 238 -3.98 -2.01 27.65
C THR A 238 -3.88 -3.14 28.69
N SER A 239 -3.88 -4.37 28.24
CA SER A 239 -3.45 -5.56 29.00
C SER A 239 -2.81 -6.50 27.97
N LEU A 240 -1.50 -6.33 27.76
CA LEU A 240 -0.74 -7.05 26.76
C LEU A 240 0.20 -8.02 27.46
N THR A 241 -0.16 -9.29 27.46
CA THR A 241 0.65 -10.34 28.09
C THR A 241 1.91 -10.64 27.28
N SER A 242 2.88 -11.32 27.88
CA SER A 242 4.14 -11.69 27.20
C SER A 242 3.89 -12.36 25.85
N LEU A 243 4.66 -11.98 24.85
CA LEU A 243 4.61 -12.40 23.44
C LEU A 243 3.31 -12.05 22.68
N GLN A 244 2.36 -11.40 23.32
CA GLN A 244 1.15 -10.95 22.67
C GLN A 244 1.42 -9.70 21.80
N GLU A 245 0.72 -9.64 20.67
CA GLU A 245 0.75 -8.55 19.71
C GLU A 245 -0.62 -7.89 19.61
N LYS A 246 -0.66 -6.57 19.47
CA LYS A 246 -1.90 -5.81 19.36
C LYS A 246 -1.71 -4.55 18.54
N GLN A 247 -2.75 -4.20 17.78
CA GLN A 247 -2.83 -2.93 17.06
C GLN A 247 -3.38 -1.83 17.95
N PHE A 248 -2.81 -0.63 17.79
CA PHE A 248 -3.17 0.60 18.48
C PHE A 248 -3.40 1.72 17.48
N SER A 249 -4.23 2.70 17.86
CA SER A 249 -4.50 3.89 17.06
C SER A 249 -4.37 5.13 17.91
N PHE A 250 -3.67 6.14 17.40
CA PHE A 250 -3.68 7.48 18.00
C PHE A 250 -5.07 8.12 17.84
N GLN A 251 -5.54 8.83 18.84
CA GLN A 251 -6.80 9.56 18.80
C GLN A 251 -6.70 10.80 17.92
N LYS A 252 -5.53 11.43 17.94
CA LYS A 252 -5.23 12.60 17.10
C LYS A 252 -5.13 12.18 15.64
N LYS A 253 -6.12 12.59 14.85
CA LYS A 253 -6.09 12.48 13.40
C LYS A 253 -5.23 13.56 12.78
N VAL A 254 -4.67 13.28 11.59
CA VAL A 254 -3.81 14.21 10.85
C VAL A 254 -4.39 14.55 9.50
N ASP A 255 -4.29 15.82 9.16
CA ASP A 255 -4.59 16.38 7.86
C ASP A 255 -3.27 16.80 7.20
N LEU A 256 -3.04 16.35 5.96
CA LEU A 256 -1.80 16.59 5.23
C LEU A 256 -2.10 16.98 3.79
N LEU A 257 -1.33 17.91 3.23
CA LEU A 257 -1.40 18.22 1.81
C LEU A 257 -0.81 17.07 0.96
N PRO A 258 -1.12 17.01 -0.35
CA PRO A 258 -0.53 16.00 -1.23
C PRO A 258 0.99 16.03 -1.20
N GLY A 259 1.61 14.88 -0.98
CA GLY A 259 3.06 14.75 -0.87
C GLY A 259 3.47 13.40 -0.30
N SER A 260 4.77 13.22 -0.15
CA SER A 260 5.38 12.09 0.54
C SER A 260 5.98 12.59 1.83
N TYR A 261 5.71 11.92 2.95
CA TYR A 261 6.10 12.33 4.29
C TYR A 261 6.71 11.16 5.05
N LYS A 262 7.75 11.46 5.82
CA LYS A 262 8.30 10.53 6.78
C LYS A 262 7.44 10.52 8.04
N LEU A 263 6.90 9.36 8.40
CA LEU A 263 6.21 9.12 9.67
C LEU A 263 7.12 8.30 10.58
N THR A 264 7.38 8.82 11.77
CA THR A 264 8.13 8.14 12.83
C THR A 264 7.20 7.88 14.00
N ILE A 265 7.15 6.63 14.49
CA ILE A 265 6.47 6.27 15.73
C ILE A 265 7.51 5.83 16.76
N SER A 266 7.37 6.30 17.99
CA SER A 266 8.29 5.99 19.09
C SER A 266 7.55 5.61 20.36
N ILE A 267 8.01 4.56 21.05
CA ILE A 267 7.62 4.23 22.42
C ILE A 267 8.53 5.04 23.36
N LEU A 268 7.95 5.69 24.34
CA LEU A 268 8.67 6.60 25.24
C LEU A 268 8.90 5.99 26.63
N ASP A 269 7.92 5.29 27.14
CA ASP A 269 8.00 4.52 28.39
C ASP A 269 6.92 3.42 28.39
N VAL A 270 7.12 2.40 29.22
CA VAL A 270 6.23 1.25 29.37
C VAL A 270 5.98 0.99 30.87
N ASN A 271 4.71 0.92 31.30
CA ASN A 271 4.32 0.81 32.70
C ASN A 271 4.92 1.90 33.60
N GLY A 272 5.28 3.07 33.03
CA GLY A 272 5.94 4.18 33.72
C GLY A 272 7.44 3.97 34.00
N GLU A 273 8.07 2.99 33.36
CA GLU A 273 9.50 2.69 33.43
C GLU A 273 10.12 2.81 32.02
N GLU A 274 11.44 3.06 31.93
CA GLU A 274 12.18 2.90 30.68
C GLU A 274 12.29 1.41 30.37
N ASP A 275 12.16 1.05 29.07
CA ASP A 275 12.36 -0.31 28.60
C ASP A 275 13.55 -0.41 27.61
N VAL A 276 13.67 -1.52 26.90
CA VAL A 276 14.73 -1.72 25.91
C VAL A 276 14.46 -0.86 24.67
N THR A 277 15.37 0.03 24.34
CA THR A 277 15.17 1.09 23.34
C THR A 277 15.44 0.68 21.89
N SER A 278 15.96 -0.53 21.64
CA SER A 278 16.39 -0.94 20.28
C SER A 278 15.25 -1.19 19.30
N ASP A 279 14.03 -1.45 19.79
CA ASP A 279 12.83 -1.73 19.03
C ASP A 279 11.69 -0.71 19.28
N ASN A 280 12.02 0.42 19.92
CA ASN A 280 11.09 1.47 20.30
C ASN A 280 10.80 2.49 19.20
N VAL A 281 11.46 2.43 18.06
CA VAL A 281 11.28 3.39 16.97
C VAL A 281 11.08 2.66 15.66
N ILE A 282 10.04 3.07 14.93
CA ILE A 282 9.77 2.60 13.56
C ILE A 282 9.47 3.79 12.66
N GLU A 283 9.97 3.72 11.43
CA GLU A 283 9.78 4.76 10.43
C GLU A 283 9.12 4.19 9.17
N SER A 284 8.30 4.99 8.53
CA SER A 284 7.67 4.67 7.25
C SER A 284 7.51 5.93 6.41
N GLU A 285 7.54 5.78 5.11
CA GLU A 285 7.09 6.81 4.18
C GLU A 285 5.58 6.66 3.96
N ILE A 286 4.84 7.77 4.06
CA ILE A 286 3.41 7.84 3.78
C ILE A 286 3.17 8.78 2.61
N ASN A 287 2.37 8.34 1.64
CA ASN A 287 1.99 9.16 0.49
C ASN A 287 0.57 9.70 0.69
N ILE A 288 0.39 10.98 0.42
CA ILE A 288 -0.89 11.66 0.60
C ILE A 288 -1.43 12.11 -0.75
N ALA A 289 -2.69 11.76 -1.01
CA ALA A 289 -3.45 12.25 -2.15
C ALA A 289 -4.50 13.27 -1.69
N LEU A 290 -4.72 14.32 -2.49
CA LEU A 290 -5.72 15.37 -2.18
C LEU A 290 -7.13 14.79 -2.09
N SER A 291 -7.44 13.82 -2.92
CA SER A 291 -8.76 13.20 -3.06
C SER A 291 -8.64 11.87 -3.80
N SER A 292 -9.74 11.20 -3.98
CA SER A 292 -9.82 9.96 -4.74
C SER A 292 -11.09 9.89 -5.60
N VAL A 293 -11.10 8.94 -6.54
CA VAL A 293 -12.28 8.56 -7.32
C VAL A 293 -12.44 7.05 -7.33
N GLN A 294 -13.62 6.59 -7.72
CA GLN A 294 -13.85 5.17 -7.94
C GLN A 294 -12.96 4.65 -9.06
N ARG A 295 -12.17 3.62 -8.76
CA ARG A 295 -11.34 2.91 -9.74
C ARG A 295 -12.23 2.18 -10.75
N LYS A 296 -11.81 2.19 -12.00
CA LYS A 296 -12.26 1.23 -13.00
C LYS A 296 -11.10 0.30 -13.33
N PRO A 297 -11.15 -0.98 -12.91
CA PRO A 297 -10.07 -1.92 -13.18
C PRO A 297 -9.82 -2.11 -14.67
N MET A 298 -8.53 -2.14 -15.05
CA MET A 298 -8.08 -2.34 -16.43
C MET A 298 -7.87 -3.82 -16.73
N ILE A 299 -8.44 -4.26 -17.84
CA ILE A 299 -8.30 -5.61 -18.40
C ILE A 299 -7.60 -5.52 -19.75
N GLU A 300 -6.47 -6.20 -19.88
CA GLU A 300 -5.76 -6.36 -21.15
C GLU A 300 -5.69 -7.83 -21.51
N HIS A 301 -6.26 -8.22 -22.66
CA HIS A 301 -6.43 -9.61 -23.06
C HIS A 301 -5.77 -9.87 -24.43
N PHE A 302 -4.75 -10.69 -24.43
CA PHE A 302 -4.07 -11.16 -25.64
C PHE A 302 -4.78 -12.41 -26.18
N SER A 303 -5.35 -12.34 -27.37
CA SER A 303 -6.25 -13.35 -27.92
C SER A 303 -6.09 -13.50 -29.43
N SER A 304 -6.89 -14.38 -30.04
CA SER A 304 -7.03 -14.49 -31.50
C SER A 304 -8.38 -15.12 -31.85
N SER A 305 -8.98 -14.66 -32.94
CA SER A 305 -10.18 -15.27 -33.51
C SER A 305 -9.98 -16.73 -33.95
N ASN A 306 -8.75 -17.18 -34.10
CA ASN A 306 -8.39 -18.49 -34.56
C ASN A 306 -7.78 -19.41 -33.48
N CYS A 307 -7.77 -18.97 -32.23
CA CYS A 307 -7.17 -19.70 -31.12
C CYS A 307 -8.16 -20.71 -30.53
N ALA A 308 -7.81 -21.97 -30.49
CA ALA A 308 -8.70 -23.04 -30.01
C ALA A 308 -8.97 -22.97 -28.47
N ALA A 309 -8.07 -22.39 -27.69
CA ALA A 309 -8.22 -22.25 -26.22
C ALA A 309 -8.91 -20.96 -25.80
N CYS A 310 -9.02 -19.96 -26.68
CA CYS A 310 -9.52 -18.64 -26.37
C CYS A 310 -11.02 -18.57 -26.04
N PRO A 311 -11.93 -19.36 -26.65
CA PRO A 311 -13.37 -19.27 -26.38
C PRO A 311 -13.73 -19.41 -24.90
N MET A 312 -13.09 -20.32 -24.17
CA MET A 312 -13.36 -20.52 -22.73
C MET A 312 -13.09 -19.26 -21.91
N VAL A 313 -12.00 -18.55 -22.23
CA VAL A 313 -11.65 -17.30 -21.53
C VAL A 313 -12.57 -16.16 -22.00
N ASN A 314 -12.87 -16.09 -23.31
CA ASN A 314 -13.80 -15.10 -23.87
C ASN A 314 -15.19 -15.21 -23.24
N ASP A 315 -15.74 -16.42 -23.10
CA ASP A 315 -17.05 -16.66 -22.47
C ASP A 315 -17.05 -16.24 -20.99
N GLY A 316 -15.99 -16.59 -20.24
CA GLY A 316 -15.86 -16.19 -18.85
C GLY A 316 -15.75 -14.68 -18.67
N MET A 317 -15.02 -14.02 -19.57
CA MET A 317 -14.89 -12.56 -19.58
C MET A 317 -16.20 -11.86 -19.99
N ALA A 318 -16.97 -12.43 -20.92
CA ALA A 318 -18.28 -11.91 -21.29
C ALA A 318 -19.25 -11.92 -20.11
N LEU A 319 -19.29 -13.00 -19.33
CA LEU A 319 -20.09 -13.07 -18.10
C LEU A 319 -19.65 -12.04 -17.05
N LEU A 320 -18.35 -11.82 -16.89
CA LEU A 320 -17.80 -10.82 -15.97
C LEU A 320 -18.24 -9.40 -16.40
N THR A 321 -18.06 -9.07 -17.68
CA THR A 321 -18.35 -7.73 -18.21
C THR A 321 -19.85 -7.42 -18.23
N GLU A 322 -20.70 -8.42 -18.46
CA GLU A 322 -22.15 -8.30 -18.30
C GLU A 322 -22.55 -7.99 -16.85
N LYS A 323 -21.99 -8.75 -15.89
CA LYS A 323 -22.26 -8.57 -14.45
C LYS A 323 -21.80 -7.22 -13.92
N TYR A 324 -20.62 -6.76 -14.33
CA TYR A 324 -19.99 -5.52 -13.85
C TYR A 324 -20.06 -4.41 -14.90
N HIS A 325 -21.16 -4.33 -15.63
CA HIS A 325 -21.38 -3.30 -16.64
C HIS A 325 -20.99 -1.89 -16.13
N ASP A 326 -20.26 -1.14 -16.96
CA ASP A 326 -19.74 0.22 -16.69
C ASP A 326 -18.70 0.34 -15.55
N LYS A 327 -18.23 -0.78 -14.99
CA LYS A 327 -17.29 -0.78 -13.86
C LYS A 327 -15.86 -1.15 -14.23
N TYR A 328 -15.54 -1.38 -15.47
CA TYR A 328 -14.23 -1.83 -15.97
C TYR A 328 -13.80 -1.01 -17.19
N THR A 329 -12.54 -1.21 -17.59
CA THR A 329 -12.02 -0.86 -18.91
C THR A 329 -11.37 -2.10 -19.50
N TYR A 330 -11.60 -2.37 -20.78
CA TYR A 330 -11.16 -3.59 -21.42
C TYR A 330 -10.58 -3.33 -22.81
N VAL A 331 -9.42 -3.93 -23.09
CA VAL A 331 -8.78 -3.93 -24.42
C VAL A 331 -8.34 -5.35 -24.76
N LYS A 332 -8.77 -5.84 -25.92
CA LYS A 332 -8.36 -7.13 -26.44
C LYS A 332 -7.40 -6.95 -27.61
N TYR A 333 -6.21 -7.55 -27.49
CA TYR A 333 -5.14 -7.49 -28.50
C TYR A 333 -5.15 -8.75 -29.36
N PRO A 334 -5.56 -8.67 -30.65
CA PRO A 334 -5.63 -9.83 -31.54
C PRO A 334 -4.26 -10.18 -32.13
N PHE A 335 -4.02 -11.50 -32.34
CA PHE A 335 -2.80 -12.04 -32.90
C PHE A 335 -3.06 -13.13 -33.91
N ASN A 336 -2.08 -13.36 -34.81
CA ASN A 336 -2.07 -14.53 -35.67
C ASN A 336 -1.81 -15.82 -34.87
N THR A 337 -2.52 -16.87 -35.19
CA THR A 337 -2.23 -18.26 -34.79
C THR A 337 -1.92 -19.08 -35.99
N TRP A 338 -0.65 -19.53 -36.12
CA TRP A 338 -0.27 -20.35 -37.27
C TRP A 338 -1.15 -21.61 -37.42
N PRO A 339 -1.67 -21.98 -38.63
CA PRO A 339 -1.38 -21.35 -39.92
C PRO A 339 -2.35 -20.20 -40.33
N TYR A 340 -3.18 -19.70 -39.43
CA TYR A 340 -4.25 -18.74 -39.72
C TYR A 340 -3.85 -17.33 -39.47
N ASP A 341 -4.22 -16.41 -40.37
CA ASP A 341 -4.16 -14.98 -40.15
C ASP A 341 -5.40 -14.47 -39.40
N ASP A 342 -5.22 -13.63 -38.41
CA ASP A 342 -6.30 -12.93 -37.74
C ASP A 342 -6.57 -11.62 -38.45
N PRO A 343 -7.81 -11.35 -38.94
CA PRO A 343 -8.10 -10.11 -39.65
C PRO A 343 -7.96 -8.85 -38.80
N TYR A 344 -8.06 -8.97 -37.48
CA TYR A 344 -8.02 -7.88 -36.53
C TYR A 344 -6.61 -7.59 -35.99
N LYS A 345 -5.61 -8.36 -36.35
CA LYS A 345 -4.22 -8.16 -35.89
C LYS A 345 -3.71 -6.78 -36.27
N THR A 346 -2.98 -6.15 -35.34
CA THR A 346 -2.34 -4.86 -35.57
C THR A 346 -0.87 -4.90 -35.13
N GLU A 347 -0.09 -3.93 -35.59
CA GLU A 347 1.29 -3.76 -35.14
C GLU A 347 1.31 -3.36 -33.65
N GLU A 348 0.34 -2.59 -33.21
CA GLU A 348 0.16 -2.20 -31.81
C GLU A 348 -0.02 -3.40 -30.89
N SER A 349 -0.78 -4.40 -31.29
CA SER A 349 -0.89 -5.68 -30.55
C SER A 349 0.48 -6.35 -30.37
N ARG A 350 1.30 -6.35 -31.43
CA ARG A 350 2.65 -6.92 -31.40
C ARG A 350 3.57 -6.13 -30.41
N VAL A 351 3.50 -4.80 -30.44
CA VAL A 351 4.28 -3.95 -29.53
C VAL A 351 3.86 -4.16 -28.08
N LYS A 352 2.55 -4.21 -27.79
CA LYS A 352 2.02 -4.49 -26.44
C LYS A 352 2.42 -5.88 -25.94
N LYS A 353 2.47 -6.86 -26.81
CA LYS A 353 3.01 -8.20 -26.45
C LYS A 353 4.47 -8.15 -26.03
N LEU A 354 5.30 -7.38 -26.75
CA LEU A 354 6.71 -7.21 -26.41
C LEU A 354 6.92 -6.39 -25.12
N TYR A 355 6.03 -5.44 -24.87
CA TYR A 355 6.03 -4.63 -23.66
C TYR A 355 5.89 -5.48 -22.40
N TYR A 356 4.92 -6.39 -22.36
CA TYR A 356 4.70 -7.24 -21.19
C TYR A 356 5.70 -8.40 -21.02
N ASN A 357 6.45 -8.76 -22.06
CA ASN A 357 7.47 -9.84 -22.07
C ASN A 357 7.00 -11.26 -21.66
N ASP A 358 5.87 -11.38 -20.94
CA ASP A 358 5.35 -12.61 -20.36
C ASP A 358 4.22 -13.25 -21.21
N VAL A 359 3.90 -12.64 -22.36
CA VAL A 359 2.88 -13.19 -23.30
C VAL A 359 3.53 -14.27 -24.16
N ASN A 360 3.74 -15.45 -23.59
CA ASN A 360 4.34 -16.60 -24.27
C ASN A 360 3.35 -17.43 -25.10
N ALA A 361 2.06 -17.30 -24.78
CA ALA A 361 0.96 -18.00 -25.43
C ALA A 361 -0.30 -17.13 -25.40
N ILE A 362 -1.36 -17.54 -26.10
CA ILE A 362 -2.71 -16.99 -26.00
C ILE A 362 -3.71 -18.12 -25.70
N PRO A 363 -4.80 -17.85 -24.97
CA PRO A 363 -5.14 -16.57 -24.36
C PRO A 363 -4.20 -16.21 -23.19
N THR A 364 -3.93 -14.91 -22.99
CA THR A 364 -3.25 -14.39 -21.81
C THR A 364 -3.96 -13.12 -21.35
N VAL A 365 -4.33 -13.07 -20.08
CA VAL A 365 -5.02 -11.92 -19.46
C VAL A 365 -4.08 -11.24 -18.49
N PHE A 366 -4.00 -9.92 -18.57
CA PHE A 366 -3.44 -9.04 -17.56
C PHE A 366 -4.59 -8.30 -16.88
N PHE A 367 -4.53 -8.22 -15.57
CA PHE A 367 -5.50 -7.51 -14.76
C PHE A 367 -4.78 -6.52 -13.86
N GLU A 368 -5.13 -5.24 -13.95
CA GLU A 368 -4.44 -4.15 -13.26
C GLU A 368 -2.92 -4.16 -13.52
N GLY A 369 -2.51 -4.49 -14.77
CA GLY A 369 -1.12 -4.57 -15.18
C GLY A 369 -0.37 -5.85 -14.76
N ASN A 370 -0.98 -6.70 -13.95
CA ASN A 370 -0.39 -7.95 -13.48
C ASN A 370 -0.82 -9.14 -14.35
N LEU A 371 0.11 -10.07 -14.59
CA LEU A 371 -0.21 -11.31 -15.31
C LEU A 371 -1.23 -12.12 -14.49
N TYR A 372 -2.44 -12.24 -15.01
CA TYR A 372 -3.50 -13.08 -14.43
C TYR A 372 -3.45 -14.52 -14.97
N GLY A 373 -2.97 -14.69 -16.19
CA GLY A 373 -2.75 -15.98 -16.83
C GLY A 373 -3.67 -16.28 -18.00
N ASN A 374 -3.95 -17.57 -18.22
CA ASN A 374 -4.77 -18.07 -19.33
C ASN A 374 -6.21 -18.42 -18.90
N THR A 375 -6.77 -17.65 -17.99
CA THR A 375 -8.10 -17.83 -17.42
C THR A 375 -8.84 -16.48 -17.35
N PHE A 376 -10.14 -16.52 -17.04
CA PHE A 376 -10.96 -15.32 -16.82
C PHE A 376 -10.83 -14.84 -15.36
N ILE A 377 -11.07 -13.55 -15.15
CA ILE A 377 -10.96 -12.90 -13.85
C ILE A 377 -12.11 -13.35 -12.94
N SER A 378 -11.80 -13.71 -11.69
CA SER A 378 -12.82 -14.07 -10.71
C SER A 378 -13.56 -12.84 -10.18
N ASP A 379 -14.83 -13.02 -9.77
CA ASP A 379 -15.63 -11.97 -9.12
C ASP A 379 -14.90 -11.36 -7.92
N LYS A 380 -14.27 -12.20 -7.10
CA LYS A 380 -13.55 -11.78 -5.90
C LYS A 380 -12.38 -10.84 -6.25
N ASP A 381 -11.59 -11.19 -7.24
CA ASP A 381 -10.42 -10.39 -7.62
C ASP A 381 -10.87 -9.09 -8.27
N PHE A 382 -11.93 -9.13 -9.09
CA PHE A 382 -12.53 -7.94 -9.67
C PHE A 382 -13.05 -6.97 -8.60
N GLU A 383 -13.84 -7.46 -7.64
CA GLU A 383 -14.37 -6.64 -6.54
C GLU A 383 -13.27 -6.09 -5.65
N THR A 384 -12.22 -6.87 -5.42
CA THR A 384 -11.03 -6.41 -4.67
C THR A 384 -10.38 -5.23 -5.38
N ALA A 385 -10.12 -5.31 -6.67
CA ALA A 385 -9.52 -4.21 -7.43
C ALA A 385 -10.47 -3.00 -7.56
N TYR A 386 -11.75 -3.23 -7.82
CA TYR A 386 -12.76 -2.17 -7.93
C TYR A 386 -12.89 -1.34 -6.66
N ASN A 387 -12.77 -1.97 -5.48
CA ASN A 387 -12.90 -1.30 -4.18
C ASN A 387 -11.64 -0.54 -3.73
N VAL A 388 -10.53 -0.65 -4.45
CA VAL A 388 -9.34 0.19 -4.21
C VAL A 388 -9.57 1.56 -4.85
N PRO A 389 -9.45 2.68 -4.11
CA PRO A 389 -9.60 4.01 -4.70
C PRO A 389 -8.54 4.28 -5.77
N ALA A 390 -8.86 5.14 -6.73
CA ALA A 390 -7.92 5.68 -7.69
C ALA A 390 -7.61 7.14 -7.38
N TYR A 391 -6.34 7.52 -7.49
CA TYR A 391 -5.86 8.87 -7.17
C TYR A 391 -5.55 9.71 -8.42
N ILE A 392 -6.17 9.34 -9.51
CA ILE A 392 -6.16 10.07 -10.78
C ILE A 392 -7.53 9.89 -11.45
N ASP A 393 -8.17 10.98 -11.83
CA ASP A 393 -9.44 10.97 -12.55
C ASP A 393 -9.20 11.11 -14.06
N ILE A 394 -9.88 10.28 -14.85
CA ILE A 394 -9.77 10.27 -16.31
C ILE A 394 -11.19 10.36 -16.87
N LYS A 395 -11.49 11.44 -17.57
CA LYS A 395 -12.77 11.67 -18.24
C LYS A 395 -12.54 12.21 -19.64
N GLY A 396 -13.53 12.11 -20.47
CA GLY A 396 -13.46 12.68 -21.80
C GLY A 396 -14.55 12.13 -22.69
N ALA A 397 -14.47 12.50 -23.93
CA ALA A 397 -15.40 12.09 -24.96
C ALA A 397 -14.69 11.76 -26.27
N PHE A 398 -15.34 10.98 -27.08
CA PHE A 398 -14.98 10.82 -28.49
C PHE A 398 -16.21 10.98 -29.36
N ASN A 399 -15.97 11.34 -30.60
CA ASN A 399 -17.00 11.52 -31.61
C ASN A 399 -16.47 11.06 -32.95
N VAL A 400 -17.30 10.43 -33.74
CA VAL A 400 -16.99 9.95 -35.07
C VAL A 400 -17.70 10.83 -36.10
N ASN A 401 -16.94 11.38 -37.02
CA ASN A 401 -17.44 12.09 -38.19
C ASN A 401 -17.63 11.10 -39.34
N GLU A 402 -18.86 10.65 -39.59
CA GLU A 402 -19.19 9.69 -40.64
C GLU A 402 -18.92 10.23 -42.07
N ALA A 403 -18.82 11.53 -42.25
CA ALA A 403 -18.65 12.13 -43.57
C ALA A 403 -17.22 11.89 -44.13
N ASP A 404 -16.23 11.79 -43.27
CA ASP A 404 -14.82 11.57 -43.64
C ASP A 404 -14.18 10.40 -42.85
N ASN A 405 -14.96 9.68 -42.05
CA ASN A 405 -14.52 8.59 -41.21
C ASN A 405 -13.44 8.99 -40.17
N THR A 406 -13.48 10.21 -39.69
CA THR A 406 -12.52 10.68 -38.68
C THR A 406 -13.07 10.51 -37.28
N ILE A 407 -12.25 9.90 -36.39
CA ILE A 407 -12.51 9.91 -34.95
C ILE A 407 -11.77 11.10 -34.31
N LEU A 408 -12.49 11.83 -33.44
CA LEU A 408 -11.97 12.89 -32.60
C LEU A 408 -12.08 12.43 -31.13
N ILE A 409 -10.98 12.50 -30.38
CA ILE A 409 -10.91 12.06 -28.98
C ILE A 409 -10.39 13.23 -28.16
N SER A 410 -11.05 13.53 -27.05
CA SER A 410 -10.72 14.62 -26.13
C SER A 410 -10.75 14.07 -24.69
N ILE A 411 -9.64 14.21 -23.96
CA ILE A 411 -9.40 13.56 -22.67
C ILE A 411 -8.91 14.58 -21.66
N ASP A 412 -9.52 14.63 -20.49
CA ASP A 412 -9.01 15.32 -19.31
C ASP A 412 -8.49 14.31 -18.30
N VAL A 413 -7.31 14.59 -17.74
CA VAL A 413 -6.66 13.81 -16.70
C VAL A 413 -6.39 14.72 -15.50
N LEU A 414 -6.97 14.43 -14.34
CA LEU A 414 -6.78 15.17 -13.11
C LEU A 414 -6.12 14.26 -12.04
N PRO A 415 -4.84 14.45 -11.73
CA PRO A 415 -4.16 13.72 -10.66
C PRO A 415 -4.47 14.34 -9.29
N PHE A 416 -4.65 13.51 -8.26
CA PHE A 416 -4.81 13.94 -6.88
C PHE A 416 -3.52 13.80 -6.06
N MET A 417 -2.47 13.23 -6.66
CA MET A 417 -1.12 13.14 -6.12
C MET A 417 -0.08 13.34 -7.22
N ASN A 418 1.17 13.56 -6.84
CA ASN A 418 2.24 13.65 -7.82
C ASN A 418 2.60 12.25 -8.35
N LEU A 419 2.64 12.11 -9.68
CA LEU A 419 3.01 10.88 -10.35
C LEU A 419 4.04 11.22 -11.44
N TYR A 420 5.25 10.67 -11.31
CA TYR A 420 6.34 10.97 -12.23
C TYR A 420 6.62 9.78 -13.15
N ASN A 421 7.03 10.06 -14.39
CA ASN A 421 7.41 9.06 -15.39
C ASN A 421 6.31 8.00 -15.60
N LYS A 422 5.06 8.43 -15.77
CA LYS A 422 3.95 7.55 -16.10
C LYS A 422 3.59 7.63 -17.58
N ARG A 423 2.81 6.68 -18.06
CA ARG A 423 2.35 6.67 -19.45
C ARG A 423 0.85 6.75 -19.55
N LEU A 424 0.39 7.64 -20.43
CA LEU A 424 -0.98 7.69 -20.91
C LEU A 424 -1.09 6.78 -22.12
N PHE A 425 -1.98 5.81 -22.06
CA PHE A 425 -2.36 4.97 -23.19
C PHE A 425 -3.80 5.28 -23.60
N VAL A 426 -4.02 5.30 -24.89
CA VAL A 426 -5.32 5.54 -25.53
C VAL A 426 -5.52 4.47 -26.60
N SER A 427 -6.61 3.73 -26.53
CA SER A 427 -6.97 2.66 -27.48
C SER A 427 -8.35 2.91 -28.05
N VAL A 428 -8.46 2.88 -29.36
CA VAL A 428 -9.73 2.76 -30.08
C VAL A 428 -10.00 1.30 -30.33
N ASN A 429 -11.08 0.80 -29.79
CA ASN A 429 -11.54 -0.58 -29.98
C ASN A 429 -12.86 -0.58 -30.75
N GLU A 430 -13.15 -1.68 -31.42
CA GLU A 430 -14.50 -2.01 -31.87
C GLU A 430 -15.18 -2.84 -30.77
N LYS A 431 -16.36 -2.39 -30.30
CA LYS A 431 -17.08 -3.03 -29.20
C LYS A 431 -17.41 -4.48 -29.51
N THR A 432 -17.89 -4.70 -30.76
CA THR A 432 -18.30 -6.04 -31.24
C THR A 432 -18.01 -6.20 -32.72
N THR A 433 -17.23 -7.20 -33.07
CA THR A 433 -16.99 -7.57 -34.48
C THR A 433 -17.70 -8.91 -34.81
N THR A 434 -18.31 -9.00 -35.99
CA THR A 434 -19.14 -10.14 -36.38
C THR A 434 -18.92 -10.64 -37.81
N LYS A 435 -18.09 -9.97 -38.62
CA LYS A 435 -17.86 -10.33 -40.02
C LYS A 435 -16.80 -11.44 -40.23
N ASN A 436 -16.18 -11.89 -39.11
CA ASN A 436 -15.24 -12.98 -39.12
C ASN A 436 -15.80 -14.22 -38.42
N THR A 437 -15.58 -15.40 -38.99
CA THR A 437 -15.80 -16.68 -38.31
C THR A 437 -14.44 -17.26 -37.98
N GLY A 438 -14.12 -17.35 -36.71
CA GLY A 438 -12.86 -17.90 -36.23
C GLY A 438 -12.73 -19.41 -36.58
N ALA A 439 -11.50 -19.89 -36.74
CA ALA A 439 -11.22 -21.30 -36.92
C ALA A 439 -11.65 -22.16 -35.70
N ASN A 440 -11.86 -21.54 -34.56
CA ASN A 440 -12.37 -22.11 -33.30
C ASN A 440 -13.92 -22.16 -33.23
N GLY A 441 -14.62 -21.57 -34.22
CA GLY A 441 -16.08 -21.52 -34.32
C GLY A 441 -16.73 -20.26 -33.71
N GLU A 442 -15.96 -19.35 -33.13
CA GLU A 442 -16.47 -18.05 -32.66
C GLU A 442 -16.86 -17.16 -33.85
N THR A 443 -17.98 -16.45 -33.73
CA THR A 443 -18.51 -15.54 -34.75
C THR A 443 -18.69 -14.12 -34.25
N GLU A 444 -18.37 -13.88 -32.99
CA GLU A 444 -18.51 -12.57 -32.32
C GLU A 444 -17.32 -12.34 -31.40
N PHE A 445 -16.71 -11.16 -31.48
CA PHE A 445 -15.53 -10.81 -30.69
C PHE A 445 -15.71 -9.41 -30.12
N HIS A 446 -15.35 -9.22 -28.83
CA HIS A 446 -15.61 -7.98 -28.10
C HIS A 446 -14.34 -7.25 -27.70
N HIS A 447 -14.41 -5.90 -27.62
CA HIS A 447 -13.36 -5.00 -27.18
C HIS A 447 -12.07 -5.10 -28.01
N ILE A 448 -12.21 -5.30 -29.31
CA ILE A 448 -11.09 -5.54 -30.24
C ILE A 448 -10.34 -4.24 -30.53
N MET A 449 -9.08 -4.18 -30.13
CA MET A 449 -8.21 -3.04 -30.36
C MET A 449 -7.91 -2.86 -31.86
N MET A 450 -8.27 -1.69 -32.39
CA MET A 450 -8.08 -1.31 -33.78
C MET A 450 -6.93 -0.33 -33.97
N LYS A 451 -6.72 0.58 -33.00
CA LYS A 451 -5.67 1.62 -33.07
C LYS A 451 -5.29 2.11 -31.67
N MET A 452 -3.99 2.47 -31.47
CA MET A 452 -3.52 3.12 -30.25
C MET A 452 -2.90 4.49 -30.57
N PHE A 453 -2.97 5.42 -29.60
CA PHE A 453 -2.49 6.81 -29.73
C PHE A 453 -1.49 7.22 -28.64
N PRO A 454 -0.41 7.96 -29.04
CA PRO A 454 0.01 8.18 -30.43
C PRO A 454 0.46 6.87 -31.08
N ASP A 455 0.83 5.89 -30.30
CA ASP A 455 1.24 4.53 -30.64
C ASP A 455 1.06 3.56 -29.44
N ALA A 456 1.50 2.33 -29.57
CA ALA A 456 1.36 1.31 -28.53
C ALA A 456 2.35 1.46 -27.36
N GLU A 457 3.30 2.38 -27.41
CA GLU A 457 4.20 2.70 -26.30
C GLU A 457 3.60 3.76 -25.37
N GLY A 458 2.53 4.45 -25.80
CA GLY A 458 1.86 5.52 -25.07
C GLY A 458 2.68 6.79 -24.91
N THR A 459 2.13 7.80 -24.27
CA THR A 459 2.77 9.10 -24.03
C THR A 459 3.34 9.16 -22.61
N GLN A 460 4.65 9.37 -22.47
CA GLN A 460 5.31 9.56 -21.18
C GLN A 460 5.03 10.96 -20.62
N LEU A 461 4.59 11.03 -19.37
CA LEU A 461 4.11 12.24 -18.70
C LEU A 461 4.49 12.27 -17.22
N ASP A 462 4.61 13.49 -16.70
CA ASP A 462 4.61 13.78 -15.28
C ASP A 462 3.28 14.45 -14.92
N PHE A 463 2.67 13.98 -13.85
CA PHE A 463 1.42 14.51 -13.32
C PHE A 463 1.68 15.15 -11.96
N LYS A 464 1.26 16.41 -11.81
CA LYS A 464 1.31 17.11 -10.53
C LYS A 464 -0.07 17.16 -9.90
N ALA A 465 -0.13 16.95 -8.61
CA ALA A 465 -1.38 16.97 -7.85
C ALA A 465 -2.20 18.23 -8.16
N ASN A 466 -3.47 18.04 -8.49
CA ASN A 466 -4.45 19.09 -8.80
C ASN A 466 -4.12 19.97 -10.03
N GLU A 467 -3.19 19.52 -10.91
CA GLU A 467 -2.92 20.16 -12.21
C GLU A 467 -3.54 19.29 -13.32
N MET A 468 -4.69 19.69 -13.85
CA MET A 468 -5.36 19.00 -14.94
C MET A 468 -4.55 19.09 -16.23
N GLN A 469 -4.46 17.99 -16.97
CA GLN A 469 -3.89 17.93 -18.31
C GLN A 469 -4.97 17.53 -19.32
N HIS A 470 -4.98 18.20 -20.45
CA HIS A 470 -5.91 17.97 -21.56
C HIS A 470 -5.20 17.41 -22.79
N PHE A 471 -5.79 16.41 -23.43
CA PHE A 471 -5.23 15.74 -24.61
C PHE A 471 -6.29 15.63 -25.71
N GLU A 472 -5.88 15.87 -26.94
CA GLU A 472 -6.71 15.73 -28.13
C GLU A 472 -6.02 14.84 -29.16
N PHE A 473 -6.78 13.93 -29.77
CA PHE A 473 -6.33 13.07 -30.85
C PHE A 473 -7.35 13.12 -31.99
N SER A 474 -6.84 13.08 -33.22
CA SER A 474 -7.66 12.99 -34.44
C SER A 474 -7.06 11.97 -35.38
N TYR A 475 -7.88 11.09 -35.93
CA TYR A 475 -7.40 10.03 -36.81
C TYR A 475 -8.43 9.67 -37.88
N ASP A 476 -7.96 9.46 -39.10
CA ASP A 476 -8.74 8.95 -40.22
C ASP A 476 -8.81 7.43 -40.13
N MET A 477 -9.97 6.91 -39.71
CA MET A 477 -10.24 5.48 -39.50
C MET A 477 -10.20 4.65 -40.78
N ASN A 478 -10.16 5.27 -41.98
CA ASN A 478 -9.89 4.57 -43.22
C ASN A 478 -8.48 3.95 -43.29
N ASN A 479 -7.57 4.40 -42.44
CA ASN A 479 -6.19 3.90 -42.37
C ASN A 479 -6.03 2.66 -41.44
N THR A 480 -7.12 2.14 -40.84
CA THR A 480 -7.09 0.91 -40.05
C THR A 480 -8.25 0.01 -40.41
N TYR A 481 -8.12 -1.30 -40.19
CA TYR A 481 -9.21 -2.23 -40.37
C TYR A 481 -10.25 -2.05 -39.25
N MET A 482 -11.53 -1.99 -39.63
CA MET A 482 -12.67 -2.03 -38.73
C MET A 482 -13.89 -2.57 -39.48
N GLU A 483 -14.86 -3.11 -38.79
CA GLU A 483 -16.10 -3.60 -39.37
C GLU A 483 -17.20 -2.55 -39.40
N GLU A 484 -17.37 -1.84 -38.27
CA GLU A 484 -18.47 -0.88 -38.08
C GLU A 484 -17.94 0.40 -37.41
N LEU A 485 -17.96 1.51 -38.14
CA LEU A 485 -17.51 2.80 -37.63
C LEU A 485 -18.33 3.31 -36.43
N ASN A 486 -19.59 2.92 -36.35
CA ASN A 486 -20.51 3.33 -35.28
C ASN A 486 -20.48 2.44 -34.05
N ASP A 487 -19.62 1.41 -34.03
CA ASP A 487 -19.46 0.48 -32.91
C ASP A 487 -18.13 0.65 -32.18
N LEU A 488 -17.54 1.86 -32.25
CA LEU A 488 -16.28 2.16 -31.60
C LEU A 488 -16.46 2.50 -30.14
N GLU A 489 -15.42 2.23 -29.35
CA GLU A 489 -15.22 2.69 -27.98
C GLU A 489 -13.76 3.17 -27.80
N VAL A 490 -13.53 4.04 -26.83
CA VAL A 490 -12.18 4.54 -26.56
C VAL A 490 -11.82 4.25 -25.11
N ALA A 491 -10.83 3.39 -24.92
CA ALA A 491 -10.26 3.05 -23.61
C ALA A 491 -9.02 3.91 -23.34
N VAL A 492 -8.94 4.45 -22.13
CA VAL A 492 -7.83 5.30 -21.67
C VAL A 492 -7.35 4.82 -20.31
N TRP A 493 -6.04 4.71 -20.12
CA TRP A 493 -5.46 4.36 -18.82
C TRP A 493 -4.10 5.01 -18.59
N ILE A 494 -3.77 5.15 -17.30
CA ILE A 494 -2.45 5.63 -16.85
C ILE A 494 -1.73 4.45 -16.21
N GLN A 495 -0.50 4.20 -16.65
CA GLN A 495 0.30 3.04 -16.24
C GLN A 495 1.75 3.42 -15.97
N ASP A 496 2.37 2.78 -15.00
CA ASP A 496 3.81 2.77 -14.84
C ASP A 496 4.45 1.84 -15.88
N TYR A 497 5.43 2.36 -16.63
CA TYR A 497 6.01 1.60 -17.74
C TYR A 497 6.90 0.43 -17.31
N ASP A 498 7.55 0.57 -16.18
CA ASP A 498 8.54 -0.40 -15.69
C ASP A 498 7.92 -1.46 -14.77
N THR A 499 6.95 -1.06 -13.94
CA THR A 499 6.29 -1.94 -12.96
C THR A 499 4.94 -2.47 -13.42
N PHE A 500 4.40 -1.93 -14.51
CA PHE A 500 3.07 -2.22 -15.10
C PHE A 500 1.87 -1.83 -14.24
N VAL A 501 2.06 -1.23 -13.07
CA VAL A 501 0.98 -0.80 -12.17
C VAL A 501 0.04 0.17 -12.89
N ILE A 502 -1.26 -0.11 -12.86
CA ILE A 502 -2.33 0.75 -13.37
C ILE A 502 -2.79 1.72 -12.27
N TYR A 503 -2.76 3.02 -12.56
CA TYR A 503 -3.23 4.04 -11.62
C TYR A 503 -4.74 4.27 -11.71
N ASN A 504 -5.30 4.28 -12.91
CA ASN A 504 -6.73 4.24 -13.22
C ASN A 504 -6.94 4.00 -14.71
N SER A 505 -8.17 3.64 -15.06
CA SER A 505 -8.62 3.53 -16.44
C SER A 505 -10.06 4.02 -16.59
N ASN A 506 -10.48 4.31 -17.81
CA ASN A 506 -11.88 4.62 -18.12
C ASN A 506 -12.16 4.46 -19.62
N PHE A 507 -13.42 4.14 -19.95
CA PHE A 507 -13.93 4.38 -21.30
C PHE A 507 -14.37 5.83 -21.45
N MET A 508 -14.04 6.45 -22.62
CA MET A 508 -14.50 7.78 -22.96
C MET A 508 -15.95 7.73 -23.41
N TYR A 509 -16.69 8.81 -23.16
CA TYR A 509 -18.08 8.92 -23.58
C TYR A 509 -18.18 9.09 -25.11
N GLU A 510 -19.06 8.34 -25.73
CA GLU A 510 -19.49 8.64 -27.10
C GLU A 510 -20.41 9.87 -27.06
N TYR A 511 -19.88 11.03 -27.38
CA TYR A 511 -20.56 12.30 -27.21
C TYR A 511 -20.01 13.38 -28.14
N THR A 512 -20.90 14.21 -28.69
CA THR A 512 -20.54 15.24 -29.65
C THR A 512 -19.79 16.44 -29.05
N ALA A 513 -19.80 16.58 -27.72
CA ALA A 513 -19.11 17.63 -27.01
C ALA A 513 -18.31 17.09 -25.83
N HIS A 514 -17.12 17.60 -25.59
CA HIS A 514 -16.31 17.28 -24.44
C HIS A 514 -17.00 17.72 -23.13
N PRO A 515 -17.00 16.90 -22.05
CA PRO A 515 -17.59 17.28 -20.77
C PRO A 515 -16.60 18.14 -19.95
N TYR A 516 -16.52 19.43 -20.26
CA TYR A 516 -15.60 20.37 -19.59
C TYR A 516 -15.93 20.53 -18.09
N PRO A 517 -14.92 20.58 -17.20
CA PRO A 517 -15.12 20.77 -15.77
C PRO A 517 -15.57 22.21 -15.43
N ALA A 518 -16.18 22.38 -14.27
CA ALA A 518 -16.39 23.69 -13.65
C ALA A 518 -15.06 24.43 -13.49
N LYS A 519 -15.11 25.75 -13.28
CA LYS A 519 -13.92 26.61 -13.17
C LYS A 519 -13.92 27.39 -11.86
N ASN A 520 -12.74 27.83 -11.47
CA ASN A 520 -12.54 28.83 -10.42
C ASN A 520 -13.22 28.46 -9.08
N LEU A 521 -13.14 27.19 -8.66
CA LEU A 521 -13.63 26.80 -7.36
C LEU A 521 -12.88 27.55 -6.25
N GLN A 522 -13.60 28.38 -5.52
CA GLN A 522 -13.09 29.14 -4.37
C GLN A 522 -13.77 28.66 -3.10
N LEU A 523 -12.97 28.58 -2.02
CA LEU A 523 -13.45 28.28 -0.68
C LEU A 523 -13.17 29.47 0.22
N SER A 524 -14.14 29.87 1.00
CA SER A 524 -14.00 30.99 1.96
C SER A 524 -14.67 30.66 3.27
N HIS A 525 -14.12 31.16 4.37
CA HIS A 525 -14.78 31.15 5.67
C HIS A 525 -15.86 32.23 5.75
N ASN A 526 -17.02 31.85 6.28
CA ASN A 526 -18.05 32.76 6.68
C ASN A 526 -18.59 32.31 8.04
N ASP A 527 -18.14 32.97 9.10
CA ASP A 527 -18.38 32.57 10.50
C ASP A 527 -17.97 31.11 10.75
N ASN A 528 -18.93 30.24 11.09
CA ASN A 528 -18.71 28.81 11.34
C ASN A 528 -18.94 27.92 10.11
N ASN A 529 -19.02 28.53 8.92
CA ASN A 529 -19.29 27.78 7.68
C ASN A 529 -18.16 27.96 6.68
N ILE A 530 -18.00 26.99 5.79
CA ILE A 530 -17.21 27.13 4.56
C ILE A 530 -18.20 27.36 3.41
N VAL A 531 -17.99 28.39 2.63
CA VAL A 531 -18.73 28.64 1.39
C VAL A 531 -17.85 28.28 0.20
N ALA A 532 -18.31 27.32 -0.58
CA ALA A 532 -17.74 26.97 -1.88
C ALA A 532 -18.49 27.70 -2.98
N THR A 533 -17.76 28.33 -3.89
CA THR A 533 -18.33 28.97 -5.10
C THR A 533 -17.50 28.55 -6.31
N TRP A 534 -18.15 28.38 -7.45
CA TRP A 534 -17.49 28.02 -8.70
C TRP A 534 -18.14 28.71 -9.89
N GLU A 535 -17.52 28.62 -11.03
CA GLU A 535 -18.03 29.13 -12.30
C GLU A 535 -18.39 27.98 -13.24
N ALA A 536 -19.34 28.23 -14.12
CA ALA A 536 -19.65 27.31 -15.21
C ALA A 536 -18.41 27.16 -16.13
N PRO A 537 -18.26 26.02 -16.81
CA PRO A 537 -17.22 25.86 -17.83
C PRO A 537 -17.36 26.91 -18.92
N GLU A 538 -16.23 27.25 -19.55
CA GLU A 538 -16.19 28.20 -20.67
C GLU A 538 -16.83 27.62 -21.93
N ASN A 539 -16.64 26.30 -22.12
CA ASN A 539 -17.21 25.55 -23.22
C ASN A 539 -18.15 24.47 -22.67
N GLY A 540 -19.20 24.15 -23.43
CA GLY A 540 -20.21 23.19 -23.02
C GLY A 540 -21.25 23.79 -22.09
N THR A 541 -22.34 23.06 -21.86
CA THR A 541 -23.45 23.49 -21.02
C THR A 541 -23.83 22.31 -20.10
N PRO A 542 -23.29 22.25 -18.87
CA PRO A 542 -23.70 21.25 -17.90
C PRO A 542 -25.20 21.44 -17.55
N VAL A 543 -25.88 20.34 -17.29
CA VAL A 543 -27.27 20.36 -16.81
C VAL A 543 -27.32 20.50 -15.30
N ALA A 544 -26.24 20.10 -14.59
CA ALA A 544 -26.15 20.18 -13.13
C ALA A 544 -24.69 20.06 -12.65
N TYR A 545 -24.49 20.15 -11.33
CA TYR A 545 -23.24 19.90 -10.65
C TYR A 545 -23.43 18.96 -9.46
N ASN A 546 -22.47 18.09 -9.23
CA ASN A 546 -22.35 17.31 -8.00
C ASN A 546 -21.21 17.87 -7.14
N VAL A 547 -21.49 18.06 -5.84
CA VAL A 547 -20.52 18.58 -4.87
C VAL A 547 -20.16 17.49 -3.89
N TYR A 548 -18.86 17.28 -3.70
CA TYR A 548 -18.32 16.34 -2.74
C TYR A 548 -17.52 17.11 -1.69
N VAL A 549 -17.62 16.67 -0.44
CA VAL A 549 -16.85 17.19 0.69
C VAL A 549 -16.11 16.01 1.32
N ASN A 550 -14.78 16.08 1.36
CA ASN A 550 -13.93 14.99 1.85
C ASN A 550 -14.30 13.63 1.24
N ASP A 551 -14.43 13.60 -0.08
CA ASP A 551 -14.84 12.48 -0.94
C ASP A 551 -16.29 11.97 -0.75
N ALA A 552 -17.04 12.46 0.23
CA ALA A 552 -18.44 12.14 0.39
C ALA A 552 -19.33 13.06 -0.50
N LEU A 553 -20.32 12.47 -1.18
CA LEU A 553 -21.32 13.24 -1.95
C LEU A 553 -22.17 14.09 -0.99
N ALA A 554 -22.00 15.41 -1.06
CA ALA A 554 -22.68 16.36 -0.19
C ALA A 554 -23.91 16.99 -0.84
N LEU A 555 -23.88 17.19 -2.16
CA LEU A 555 -24.99 17.74 -2.92
C LEU A 555 -24.99 17.14 -4.32
N GLU A 556 -26.14 16.63 -4.75
CA GLU A 556 -26.32 15.99 -6.04
C GLU A 556 -27.22 16.83 -6.96
N ASN A 557 -26.84 16.93 -8.23
CA ASN A 557 -27.63 17.54 -9.31
C ASN A 557 -28.09 19.00 -9.02
N THR A 558 -27.23 19.82 -8.39
CA THR A 558 -27.53 21.23 -8.19
C THR A 558 -27.30 22.05 -9.47
N THR A 559 -28.16 23.07 -9.69
CA THR A 559 -27.94 24.10 -10.72
C THR A 559 -27.31 25.37 -10.17
N GLU A 560 -27.20 25.46 -8.82
CA GLU A 560 -26.54 26.59 -8.16
C GLU A 560 -25.02 26.48 -8.32
N LEU A 561 -24.37 27.63 -8.33
CA LEU A 561 -22.90 27.73 -8.43
C LEU A 561 -22.24 27.99 -7.05
N THR A 562 -22.92 27.60 -5.99
CA THR A 562 -22.48 27.76 -4.62
C THR A 562 -23.01 26.65 -3.73
N TYR A 563 -22.22 26.32 -2.68
CA TYR A 563 -22.62 25.38 -1.64
C TYR A 563 -22.05 25.80 -0.29
N THR A 564 -22.84 25.71 0.78
CA THR A 564 -22.39 26.02 2.14
C THR A 564 -22.20 24.74 2.93
N ILE A 565 -21.02 24.58 3.50
CA ILE A 565 -20.61 23.45 4.33
C ILE A 565 -20.70 23.91 5.79
N ASN A 566 -21.52 23.24 6.56
CA ASN A 566 -21.66 23.48 8.00
C ASN A 566 -20.86 22.43 8.77
N ASP A 567 -20.55 22.71 10.05
CA ASP A 567 -19.95 21.76 11.00
C ASP A 567 -18.65 21.11 10.47
N PHE A 568 -17.71 21.91 10.03
CA PHE A 568 -16.41 21.47 9.57
C PHE A 568 -15.35 21.57 10.68
N SER A 569 -14.31 20.72 10.60
CA SER A 569 -13.11 20.82 11.46
C SER A 569 -11.89 20.30 10.69
N GLY A 570 -10.74 20.98 10.86
CA GLY A 570 -9.51 20.60 10.17
C GLY A 570 -9.52 20.96 8.68
N MET A 571 -8.82 20.17 7.88
CA MET A 571 -8.79 20.35 6.43
C MET A 571 -10.10 19.88 5.81
N THR A 572 -10.66 20.71 4.94
CA THR A 572 -11.83 20.39 4.14
C THR A 572 -11.46 20.43 2.66
N VAL A 573 -11.64 19.31 1.97
CA VAL A 573 -11.44 19.19 0.53
C VAL A 573 -12.80 19.20 -0.15
N VAL A 574 -12.98 20.07 -1.13
CA VAL A 574 -14.22 20.19 -1.92
C VAL A 574 -13.94 19.85 -3.36
N LYS A 575 -14.77 18.98 -3.94
CA LYS A 575 -14.79 18.67 -5.38
C LYS A 575 -16.12 19.09 -5.99
N VAL A 576 -16.06 19.67 -7.18
CA VAL A 576 -17.25 19.97 -7.99
C VAL A 576 -17.08 19.27 -9.34
N VAL A 577 -18.07 18.49 -9.71
CA VAL A 577 -18.16 17.74 -10.98
C VAL A 577 -19.31 18.28 -11.79
N ALA A 578 -19.03 18.72 -13.02
CA ALA A 578 -20.08 19.15 -13.94
C ALA A 578 -20.75 17.92 -14.57
N ILE A 579 -22.06 17.90 -14.54
CA ILE A 579 -22.92 16.82 -15.09
C ILE A 579 -23.58 17.31 -16.37
N TYR A 580 -23.43 16.52 -17.41
CA TYR A 580 -23.96 16.76 -18.75
C TYR A 580 -25.13 15.83 -19.05
N GLU A 581 -25.74 15.98 -20.21
CA GLU A 581 -26.84 15.13 -20.65
C GLU A 581 -26.51 13.64 -20.55
N ASN A 582 -27.50 12.83 -20.20
CA ASN A 582 -27.38 11.37 -20.00
C ASN A 582 -26.37 10.98 -18.90
N GLY A 583 -26.14 11.85 -17.90
CA GLY A 583 -25.29 11.56 -16.74
C GLY A 583 -23.80 11.56 -17.03
N LYS A 584 -23.35 12.08 -18.19
CA LYS A 584 -21.93 12.21 -18.48
C LYS A 584 -21.29 13.23 -17.55
N ALA A 585 -20.16 12.90 -16.96
CA ALA A 585 -19.50 13.70 -15.94
C ALA A 585 -18.12 14.18 -16.42
N SER A 586 -17.75 15.40 -16.07
CA SER A 586 -16.39 15.92 -16.23
C SER A 586 -15.44 15.31 -15.22
N VAL A 587 -14.12 15.55 -15.36
CA VAL A 587 -13.22 15.53 -14.21
C VAL A 587 -13.68 16.60 -13.20
N SER A 588 -13.29 16.44 -11.93
CA SER A 588 -13.63 17.43 -10.91
C SER A 588 -12.76 18.68 -11.01
N VAL A 589 -13.25 19.82 -10.51
CA VAL A 589 -12.40 20.89 -10.00
C VAL A 589 -12.29 20.71 -8.49
N VAL A 590 -11.09 20.85 -7.93
CA VAL A 590 -10.81 20.54 -6.53
C VAL A 590 -10.12 21.72 -5.86
N ASN A 591 -10.52 22.00 -4.63
CA ASN A 591 -9.83 22.96 -3.77
C ASN A 591 -9.94 22.50 -2.31
N ASN A 592 -9.08 23.01 -1.45
CA ASN A 592 -9.08 22.69 -0.03
C ASN A 592 -8.90 23.96 0.81
N ILE A 593 -9.41 23.90 2.03
CA ILE A 593 -9.24 24.95 3.02
C ILE A 593 -9.03 24.30 4.39
N TYR A 594 -8.15 24.89 5.20
CA TYR A 594 -7.96 24.48 6.58
C TYR A 594 -8.67 25.43 7.53
N ALA A 595 -9.45 24.88 8.43
CA ALA A 595 -10.17 25.65 9.43
C ALA A 595 -9.98 25.07 10.82
N GLU A 596 -9.42 25.83 11.73
CA GLU A 596 -9.42 25.48 13.14
C GLU A 596 -10.85 25.65 13.68
N ASN A 597 -11.40 24.57 14.25
CA ASN A 597 -12.67 24.66 14.97
C ASN A 597 -12.39 25.37 16.31
N ASN A 598 -12.58 26.66 16.36
CA ASN A 598 -12.53 27.43 17.59
C ASN A 598 -13.76 27.09 18.44
N GLY A 599 -13.81 25.86 18.97
CA GLY A 599 -14.83 25.40 19.92
C GLY A 599 -14.77 26.04 21.31
N GLU A 600 -13.94 27.05 21.50
CA GLU A 600 -14.04 28.05 22.57
C GLU A 600 -14.02 29.40 21.89
N SER A 601 -15.07 30.19 22.07
CA SER A 601 -15.07 31.59 21.71
C SER A 601 -13.96 32.30 22.50
N ILE A 602 -12.76 32.34 21.96
CA ILE A 602 -11.83 33.40 22.29
C ILE A 602 -12.49 34.63 21.67
N SER A 603 -13.08 35.46 22.53
CA SER A 603 -13.49 36.80 22.15
C SER A 603 -12.41 37.33 21.20
N GLU A 604 -12.81 37.84 20.03
CA GLU A 604 -11.91 38.65 19.21
C GLU A 604 -11.32 39.71 20.11
N ASN A 605 -10.14 39.42 20.66
CA ASN A 605 -9.25 40.46 21.05
C ASN A 605 -8.86 41.12 19.75
N THR A 606 -9.49 42.25 19.46
CA THR A 606 -9.13 43.17 18.39
C THR A 606 -7.75 43.80 18.69
N THR A 607 -6.74 42.98 18.90
CA THR A 607 -5.36 43.41 18.86
C THR A 607 -5.03 43.60 17.39
N SER A 608 -5.02 44.85 16.97
CA SER A 608 -4.69 45.24 15.61
C SER A 608 -3.24 44.80 15.31
N LEU A 609 -3.12 43.70 14.55
CA LEU A 609 -1.86 43.26 13.96
C LEU A 609 -1.77 43.82 12.54
N ASN A 610 -0.79 44.67 12.29
CA ASN A 610 -0.44 45.15 10.97
C ASN A 610 0.83 44.48 10.47
N ILE A 611 0.78 43.85 9.28
CA ILE A 611 1.94 43.36 8.55
C ILE A 611 2.05 44.14 7.25
N TYR A 612 3.22 44.72 6.97
CA TYR A 612 3.42 45.49 5.75
C TYR A 612 4.92 45.53 5.32
N PRO A 613 5.20 45.77 4.04
CA PRO A 613 4.26 45.78 2.94
C PRO A 613 3.78 44.35 2.59
N ASN A 614 2.59 44.21 2.06
CA ASN A 614 2.08 42.96 1.49
C ASN A 614 1.43 43.30 0.14
N PRO A 615 1.99 42.89 -1.00
CA PRO A 615 3.19 42.04 -1.18
C PRO A 615 4.50 42.66 -0.67
N VAL A 616 5.36 41.76 -0.16
CA VAL A 616 6.70 42.15 0.39
C VAL A 616 7.81 41.75 -0.59
N LYS A 617 8.87 42.56 -0.68
CA LYS A 617 10.06 42.26 -1.46
C LYS A 617 11.19 41.69 -0.60
N ASP A 618 11.72 42.47 0.30
CA ASP A 618 12.91 42.08 1.11
C ASP A 618 12.67 42.11 2.63
N ARG A 619 11.80 43.00 3.12
CA ARG A 619 11.54 43.19 4.55
C ARG A 619 10.07 43.31 4.86
N LEU A 620 9.59 42.44 5.76
CA LEU A 620 8.25 42.48 6.33
C LEU A 620 8.30 43.16 7.72
N TYR A 621 7.44 44.15 7.93
CA TYR A 621 7.25 44.80 9.19
C TYR A 621 6.00 44.29 9.87
N ILE A 622 6.10 44.05 11.18
CA ILE A 622 5.02 43.55 12.03
C ILE A 622 4.83 44.59 13.17
N GLU A 623 3.63 45.10 13.28
CA GLU A 623 3.24 45.99 14.39
C GLU A 623 2.05 45.37 15.12
N THR A 624 2.18 45.21 16.44
CA THR A 624 1.14 44.63 17.32
C THR A 624 1.02 45.45 18.57
N GLN A 625 -0.18 45.47 19.17
CA GLN A 625 -0.42 46.13 20.45
C GLN A 625 0.09 45.30 21.65
N THR A 626 0.37 44.00 21.44
CA THR A 626 0.84 43.07 22.47
C THR A 626 2.27 42.65 22.21
N GLN A 627 2.95 42.22 23.28
CA GLN A 627 4.34 41.75 23.20
C GLN A 627 4.41 40.42 22.43
N THR A 628 5.14 40.41 21.33
CA THR A 628 5.42 39.22 20.52
C THR A 628 6.43 38.31 21.23
N LEU A 629 6.18 37.00 21.32
CA LEU A 629 7.08 35.99 21.89
C LEU A 629 7.91 35.33 20.81
N THR A 630 7.24 34.80 19.76
CA THR A 630 7.90 34.22 18.62
C THR A 630 7.16 34.56 17.34
N VAL A 631 7.90 34.62 16.23
CA VAL A 631 7.34 34.75 14.88
C VAL A 631 7.92 33.63 14.03
N GLU A 632 7.05 32.88 13.39
CA GLU A 632 7.41 31.78 12.53
C GLU A 632 6.82 32.00 11.14
N ILE A 633 7.58 31.69 10.09
CA ILE A 633 7.14 31.81 8.70
C ILE A 633 7.15 30.43 8.07
N TYR A 634 6.04 30.09 7.45
CA TYR A 634 5.83 28.84 6.77
C TYR A 634 5.52 29.07 5.30
N ASP A 635 5.92 28.16 4.42
CA ASP A 635 5.42 28.13 3.06
C ASP A 635 3.99 27.57 3.01
N ILE A 636 3.39 27.58 1.82
CA ILE A 636 2.03 27.03 1.61
C ILE A 636 1.92 25.54 1.89
N TYR A 637 3.05 24.83 2.05
CA TYR A 637 3.11 23.41 2.37
C TYR A 637 3.29 23.16 3.87
N GLY A 638 3.23 24.20 4.70
CA GLY A 638 3.41 24.10 6.16
C GLY A 638 4.86 23.92 6.61
N ARG A 639 5.85 23.99 5.71
CA ARG A 639 7.26 23.86 6.05
C ARG A 639 7.76 25.19 6.61
N ARG A 640 8.32 25.14 7.84
CA ARG A 640 8.88 26.33 8.48
C ARG A 640 10.12 26.82 7.74
N GLN A 641 10.04 28.01 7.20
CA GLN A 641 11.11 28.67 6.46
C GLN A 641 11.99 29.54 7.37
N GLN A 642 11.40 30.14 8.41
CA GLN A 642 12.11 31.00 9.31
C GLN A 642 11.44 31.09 10.69
N SER A 643 12.22 31.23 11.75
CA SER A 643 11.72 31.44 13.11
C SER A 643 12.55 32.53 13.80
N THR A 644 11.89 33.47 14.47
CA THR A 644 12.55 34.58 15.20
C THR A 644 11.91 34.73 16.55
N VAL A 645 12.74 34.82 17.61
CA VAL A 645 12.30 35.13 18.99
C VAL A 645 12.49 36.60 19.22
N ASN A 646 11.44 37.30 19.65
CA ASN A 646 11.52 38.73 19.98
C ASN A 646 10.54 39.10 21.10
N SER A 647 10.89 40.10 21.86
CA SER A 647 10.08 40.60 22.99
C SER A 647 9.61 42.07 22.80
N GLN A 648 9.43 42.50 21.55
CA GLN A 648 9.04 43.88 21.20
C GLN A 648 7.67 43.94 20.53
N GLN A 649 7.03 45.11 20.57
CA GLN A 649 5.75 45.40 19.91
C GLN A 649 5.88 45.67 18.39
N SER A 650 7.09 45.89 17.90
CA SER A 650 7.36 46.11 16.48
C SER A 650 8.61 45.33 16.10
N LEU A 651 8.50 44.58 14.99
CA LEU A 651 9.54 43.70 14.48
C LEU A 651 9.67 43.84 12.97
N SER A 652 10.90 43.77 12.45
CA SER A 652 11.15 43.64 11.03
C SER A 652 11.87 42.32 10.74
N ILE A 653 11.36 41.58 9.76
CA ILE A 653 11.90 40.28 9.33
C ILE A 653 12.49 40.43 7.92
N ASP A 654 13.72 39.98 7.77
CA ASP A 654 14.37 39.90 6.47
C ASP A 654 13.92 38.64 5.75
N LEU A 655 13.35 38.82 4.58
CA LEU A 655 12.80 37.75 3.72
C LEU A 655 13.56 37.61 2.39
N SER A 656 14.75 38.25 2.29
CA SER A 656 15.54 38.28 1.04
C SER A 656 15.93 36.88 0.56
N GLU A 657 16.07 35.90 1.45
CA GLU A 657 16.40 34.51 1.14
C GLU A 657 15.19 33.66 0.69
N LEU A 658 13.96 34.19 0.85
CA LEU A 658 12.76 33.45 0.44
C LEU A 658 12.46 33.69 -1.04
N ASN A 659 12.06 32.62 -1.73
CA ASN A 659 11.58 32.69 -3.12
C ASN A 659 10.26 33.46 -3.21
N ALA A 660 9.94 33.97 -4.40
CA ALA A 660 8.62 34.55 -4.65
C ALA A 660 7.53 33.50 -4.45
N GLY A 661 6.47 33.87 -3.69
CA GLY A 661 5.40 32.94 -3.37
C GLY A 661 4.48 33.43 -2.26
N ILE A 662 3.53 32.60 -1.88
CA ILE A 662 2.61 32.82 -0.75
C ILE A 662 3.19 32.17 0.49
N TYR A 663 3.17 32.88 1.61
CA TYR A 663 3.68 32.43 2.90
C TYR A 663 2.68 32.71 4.02
N ILE A 664 2.75 31.88 5.06
CA ILE A 664 1.96 32.02 6.29
C ILE A 664 2.90 32.48 7.39
N ILE A 665 2.51 33.53 8.11
CA ILE A 665 3.20 34.00 9.30
C ILE A 665 2.39 33.67 10.54
N LYS A 666 2.99 32.95 11.50
CA LYS A 666 2.43 32.66 12.82
C LYS A 666 3.16 33.49 13.86
N ILE A 667 2.42 34.26 14.64
CA ILE A 667 2.93 35.14 15.64
C ILE A 667 2.35 34.70 16.99
N ASN A 668 3.22 34.22 17.89
CA ASN A 668 2.82 33.83 19.22
C ASN A 668 2.99 35.06 20.15
N THR A 669 1.94 35.43 20.86
CA THR A 669 1.92 36.51 21.83
C THR A 669 1.53 35.95 23.20
N LYS A 670 1.64 36.79 24.26
CA LYS A 670 1.17 36.42 25.62
C LYS A 670 -0.36 36.22 25.69
N GLU A 671 -1.09 36.72 24.69
CA GLU A 671 -2.54 36.71 24.65
C GLU A 671 -3.12 35.68 23.66
N GLY A 672 -2.23 34.92 22.97
CA GLY A 672 -2.60 33.89 22.01
C GLY A 672 -1.79 33.98 20.70
N ASN A 673 -2.11 33.11 19.78
CA ASN A 673 -1.46 32.99 18.48
C ASN A 673 -2.25 33.77 17.42
N ILE A 674 -1.54 34.49 16.55
CA ILE A 674 -2.11 35.19 15.40
C ILE A 674 -1.48 34.64 14.13
N VAL A 675 -2.30 34.24 13.17
CA VAL A 675 -1.87 33.73 11.88
C VAL A 675 -2.31 34.67 10.75
N LYS A 676 -1.40 35.01 9.84
CA LYS A 676 -1.69 35.85 8.67
C LYS A 676 -0.96 35.32 7.45
N GLN A 677 -1.52 35.61 6.29
CA GLN A 677 -0.92 35.29 4.98
C GLN A 677 -0.26 36.55 4.42
N PHE A 678 0.88 36.39 3.74
CA PHE A 678 1.52 37.45 2.97
C PHE A 678 2.11 36.90 1.65
N ILE A 679 2.32 37.81 0.69
CA ILE A 679 2.87 37.49 -0.61
C ILE A 679 4.30 38.02 -0.67
N LYS A 680 5.26 37.17 -1.01
CA LYS A 680 6.66 37.53 -1.32
C LYS A 680 6.82 37.66 -2.84
N ASN A 681 7.31 38.84 -3.27
CA ASN A 681 7.62 39.14 -4.69
C ASN A 681 9.09 38.88 -5.02
#